data_981a92f801ebcd44e90ed8c649d456c9
#
_entry.id   981a92f801ebcd44e90ed8c649d456c9
#
_cell.length_a   1.000
_cell.length_b   1.000
_cell.length_c   1.000
_cell.angle_alpha   90.00
_cell.angle_beta   90.00
_cell.angle_gamma   90.00
#
_symmetry.space_group_name_H-M   'P 1'
#
loop_
_entity.id
_entity.type
_entity.pdbx_description
1 polymer ?
#
loop_
_entity_poly.entity_id
_entity_poly.type
_entity_poly.pdbx_seq_one_letter_code
_entity_poly.pdbx_strand_id
1 'polypeptide(L)'
;MTTLEWTDLDRRAVDTVRALAMDAVQKTGNGHPGTAMSLAPLAYLLYQRLMRHDPADPNWRGRDRFVLSAGHSSLTQYIQLYLSGYGLELADLKALRTWGSQTPGHPEVDHTPGVEITTGPLGQGISSAVGMAAAARRERGLLDPDPAAGESPLDHTIWVIASDGDIQEGVSSEASSWAGHQELGSLVVVYDANHISIEDDTDVAMSEDTGKRYEAYGWHVQTVDWTNGKGAQAGLDGSYQEDAQALQDALLAAQAERDRPSLVVLRTIMAWPAPQAQNTGKAHGAALGDDEVAATKKVLGMDPDSDFVVEDDVLAHARQVGERGHAAHKEWDEAFSTWREREPDRVALWDRLTERRLPDGWADALPTFPAGEDLATRKASGKVLSALAPVLPELWGGSADLAESNNSAMDGEPSFVPESKQTGMWEGDEYGRTLHFGIREHAMGAMLNGITLHGGTRPYGATFLTFSDYMRPSVRMAALSHLPVVYVWTHDSIGLGEDGPTHQPIEHLAALRAMPGLDVVRPGDANEVSVAWRTILEHDDRPAGIALSRQNLPVFPRDEDGFASAEGVARGAYVLLDASPIDDDSGTSGEPDVLLIGTGSELQLAVAARERLAGDGIRAQVVSMPCREWFDAQDQSYRDEVLPPAVRARVSVEAAVAQGWRDVVGDAGRSISIEHYGASADYQTIYEKVGITTDAVVDAAHQSIAAARG
;
A
#
# COMPACT_ATOMS: atom_id res chain seq x y z
N MET A 1 28.70 -26.30 -4.45
CA MET A 1 28.52 -25.56 -3.19
C MET A 1 29.81 -24.83 -2.90
N THR A 2 29.73 -23.51 -2.75
CA THR A 2 30.90 -22.68 -2.40
C THR A 2 31.08 -22.75 -0.88
N THR A 3 32.27 -23.16 -0.42
CA THR A 3 32.56 -23.22 1.01
C THR A 3 32.51 -21.82 1.60
N LEU A 4 31.69 -21.62 2.65
CA LEU A 4 31.62 -20.36 3.38
C LEU A 4 32.91 -20.14 4.18
N GLU A 5 33.64 -19.11 3.87
CA GLU A 5 34.72 -18.64 4.74
C GLU A 5 34.14 -17.80 5.90
N TRP A 6 33.79 -18.52 6.99
CA TRP A 6 33.26 -17.87 8.21
C TRP A 6 34.40 -17.69 9.20
N THR A 7 34.94 -16.49 9.22
CA THR A 7 36.15 -16.14 9.99
C THR A 7 35.85 -15.82 11.44
N ASP A 8 36.90 -15.57 12.23
CA ASP A 8 36.74 -15.07 13.59
C ASP A 8 36.15 -13.64 13.62
N LEU A 9 36.50 -12.80 12.64
CA LEU A 9 35.90 -11.47 12.49
C LEU A 9 34.39 -11.52 12.20
N ASP A 10 33.93 -12.49 11.38
CA ASP A 10 32.50 -12.69 11.12
C ASP A 10 31.77 -13.08 12.42
N ARG A 11 32.34 -14.00 13.23
CA ARG A 11 31.75 -14.39 14.52
C ARG A 11 31.65 -13.19 15.47
N ARG A 12 32.75 -12.42 15.61
CA ARG A 12 32.78 -11.21 16.46
C ARG A 12 31.79 -10.14 15.97
N ALA A 13 31.62 -10.00 14.67
CA ALA A 13 30.65 -9.08 14.09
C ALA A 13 29.20 -9.52 14.44
N VAL A 14 28.88 -10.80 14.33
CA VAL A 14 27.58 -11.35 14.76
C VAL A 14 27.34 -11.14 16.25
N ASP A 15 28.35 -11.35 17.09
CA ASP A 15 28.24 -11.13 18.53
C ASP A 15 28.09 -9.62 18.86
N THR A 16 28.74 -8.75 18.08
CA THR A 16 28.54 -7.29 18.16
C THR A 16 27.09 -6.92 17.82
N VAL A 17 26.47 -7.54 16.80
CA VAL A 17 25.04 -7.32 16.48
C VAL A 17 24.16 -7.66 17.68
N ARG A 18 24.40 -8.80 18.35
CA ARG A 18 23.65 -9.20 19.54
C ARG A 18 23.81 -8.21 20.69
N ALA A 19 25.05 -7.77 20.97
CA ALA A 19 25.31 -6.81 22.02
C ALA A 19 24.65 -5.47 21.75
N LEU A 20 24.75 -4.94 20.54
CA LEU A 20 24.10 -3.69 20.14
C LEU A 20 22.57 -3.75 20.23
N ALA A 21 21.98 -4.90 19.88
CA ALA A 21 20.53 -5.10 20.00
C ALA A 21 20.07 -5.05 21.46
N MET A 22 20.79 -5.72 22.37
CA MET A 22 20.50 -5.67 23.80
C MET A 22 20.70 -4.25 24.36
N ASP A 23 21.84 -3.63 24.08
CA ASP A 23 22.21 -2.32 24.62
C ASP A 23 21.22 -1.23 24.19
N ALA A 24 20.80 -1.24 22.92
CA ALA A 24 19.86 -0.26 22.39
C ALA A 24 18.50 -0.36 23.09
N VAL A 25 17.96 -1.58 23.26
CA VAL A 25 16.69 -1.80 23.96
C VAL A 25 16.80 -1.53 25.44
N GLN A 26 17.89 -1.96 26.09
CA GLN A 26 18.13 -1.73 27.51
C GLN A 26 18.20 -0.23 27.83
N LYS A 27 18.94 0.54 27.01
CA LYS A 27 19.03 1.99 27.14
C LYS A 27 17.69 2.69 26.99
N THR A 28 16.88 2.27 26.01
CA THR A 28 15.56 2.85 25.73
C THR A 28 14.52 2.40 26.76
N GLY A 29 14.71 1.27 27.40
CA GLY A 29 13.78 0.65 28.36
C GLY A 29 12.59 -0.05 27.73
N ASN A 30 12.48 -0.07 26.40
CA ASN A 30 11.44 -0.76 25.65
C ASN A 30 11.93 -1.12 24.22
N GLY A 31 11.42 -2.19 23.66
CA GLY A 31 11.78 -2.66 22.32
C GLY A 31 11.83 -4.18 22.24
N HIS A 32 12.33 -4.71 21.11
CA HIS A 32 12.33 -6.13 20.80
C HIS A 32 13.77 -6.62 20.54
N PRO A 33 14.53 -7.01 21.57
CA PRO A 33 15.91 -7.43 21.38
C PRO A 33 16.03 -8.88 20.90
N GLY A 34 15.11 -9.75 21.31
CA GLY A 34 15.25 -11.20 21.19
C GLY A 34 15.39 -11.71 19.76
N THR A 35 14.53 -11.27 18.85
CA THR A 35 14.59 -11.64 17.43
C THR A 35 15.86 -11.11 16.77
N ALA A 36 16.28 -9.87 17.07
CA ALA A 36 17.51 -9.31 16.52
C ALA A 36 18.77 -10.07 16.99
N MET A 37 18.73 -10.64 18.19
CA MET A 37 19.81 -11.50 18.72
C MET A 37 19.84 -12.86 18.00
N SER A 38 18.70 -13.55 17.90
CA SER A 38 18.61 -14.86 17.26
C SER A 38 18.88 -14.81 15.76
N LEU A 39 18.47 -13.74 15.08
CA LEU A 39 18.69 -13.56 13.65
C LEU A 39 19.99 -12.84 13.27
N ALA A 40 20.86 -12.55 14.24
CA ALA A 40 22.12 -11.87 13.98
C ALA A 40 22.97 -12.58 12.89
N PRO A 41 23.14 -13.92 12.87
CA PRO A 41 23.88 -14.60 11.80
C PRO A 41 23.20 -14.50 10.44
N LEU A 42 21.86 -14.61 10.38
CA LEU A 42 21.10 -14.49 9.13
C LEU A 42 21.23 -13.09 8.54
N ALA A 43 20.95 -12.05 9.33
CA ALA A 43 21.01 -10.67 8.88
C ALA A 43 22.43 -10.28 8.41
N TYR A 44 23.44 -10.70 9.16
CA TYR A 44 24.83 -10.50 8.79
C TYR A 44 25.17 -11.21 7.47
N LEU A 45 24.77 -12.48 7.31
CA LEU A 45 25.02 -13.26 6.09
C LEU A 45 24.37 -12.61 4.86
N LEU A 46 23.12 -12.17 4.99
CA LEU A 46 22.41 -11.48 3.90
C LEU A 46 23.14 -10.20 3.48
N TYR A 47 23.38 -9.28 4.41
CA TYR A 47 23.98 -7.99 4.09
C TYR A 47 25.46 -8.10 3.70
N GLN A 48 26.23 -8.93 4.39
CA GLN A 48 27.67 -8.99 4.21
C GLN A 48 28.12 -9.94 3.09
N ARG A 49 27.26 -10.89 2.64
CA ARG A 49 27.70 -11.95 1.73
C ARG A 49 26.81 -12.16 0.50
N LEU A 50 25.48 -12.06 0.64
CA LEU A 50 24.57 -12.55 -0.39
C LEU A 50 23.88 -11.44 -1.18
N MET A 51 23.29 -10.45 -0.51
CA MET A 51 22.55 -9.38 -1.17
C MET A 51 23.45 -8.56 -2.11
N ARG A 52 22.93 -8.27 -3.28
CA ARG A 52 23.51 -7.30 -4.20
C ARG A 52 23.03 -5.91 -3.82
N HIS A 53 23.88 -5.12 -3.19
CA HIS A 53 23.59 -3.77 -2.74
C HIS A 53 24.87 -2.92 -2.69
N ASP A 54 24.72 -1.61 -2.81
CA ASP A 54 25.81 -0.64 -2.64
C ASP A 54 25.43 0.36 -1.54
N PRO A 55 26.06 0.32 -0.36
CA PRO A 55 25.75 1.26 0.72
C PRO A 55 25.97 2.73 0.37
N ALA A 56 26.81 3.02 -0.64
CA ALA A 56 27.06 4.38 -1.11
C ALA A 56 25.92 4.91 -2.01
N ASP A 57 25.11 4.03 -2.59
CA ASP A 57 23.90 4.35 -3.34
C ASP A 57 22.73 3.45 -2.94
N PRO A 58 22.03 3.78 -1.83
CA PRO A 58 20.88 3.00 -1.34
C PRO A 58 19.73 2.90 -2.35
N ASN A 59 19.68 3.80 -3.33
CA ASN A 59 18.61 3.87 -4.33
C ASN A 59 18.99 3.25 -5.67
N TRP A 60 20.18 2.64 -5.77
CA TRP A 60 20.64 1.96 -6.99
C TRP A 60 19.56 0.99 -7.52
N ARG A 61 19.15 1.17 -8.78
CA ARG A 61 18.06 0.39 -9.38
C ARG A 61 18.38 -1.09 -9.53
N GLY A 62 19.65 -1.45 -9.74
CA GLY A 62 20.09 -2.84 -9.88
C GLY A 62 20.28 -3.61 -8.57
N ARG A 63 20.02 -2.99 -7.41
CA ARG A 63 20.14 -3.67 -6.11
C ARG A 63 19.05 -4.71 -5.91
N ASP A 64 19.32 -5.72 -5.09
CA ASP A 64 18.27 -6.54 -4.47
C ASP A 64 17.40 -5.67 -3.55
N ARG A 65 16.21 -6.15 -3.21
CA ARG A 65 15.32 -5.50 -2.23
C ARG A 65 15.32 -6.29 -0.93
N PHE A 66 15.33 -5.58 0.19
CA PHE A 66 15.23 -6.21 1.51
C PHE A 66 14.00 -5.72 2.25
N VAL A 67 13.15 -6.66 2.69
CA VAL A 67 11.94 -6.41 3.45
C VAL A 67 12.03 -7.08 4.82
N LEU A 68 12.08 -6.27 5.89
CA LEU A 68 11.90 -6.78 7.24
C LEU A 68 10.40 -6.77 7.56
N SER A 69 9.71 -7.89 7.28
CA SER A 69 8.28 -8.03 7.58
C SER A 69 8.02 -8.04 9.09
N ALA A 70 8.89 -8.71 9.84
CA ALA A 70 8.93 -8.65 11.30
C ALA A 70 9.42 -7.28 11.81
N GLY A 71 8.69 -6.21 11.48
CA GLY A 71 9.12 -4.83 11.70
C GLY A 71 9.40 -4.46 13.16
N HIS A 72 8.81 -5.19 14.12
CA HIS A 72 9.12 -5.05 15.55
C HIS A 72 10.61 -5.33 15.84
N SER A 73 11.26 -6.20 15.07
CA SER A 73 12.69 -6.49 15.16
C SER A 73 13.54 -5.50 14.37
N SER A 74 13.21 -4.21 14.37
CA SER A 74 13.88 -3.18 13.57
C SER A 74 15.40 -3.16 13.70
N LEU A 75 15.94 -3.51 14.86
CA LEU A 75 17.39 -3.62 15.11
C LEU A 75 18.05 -4.69 14.23
N THR A 76 17.33 -5.73 13.79
CA THR A 76 17.82 -6.70 12.81
C THR A 76 18.29 -6.01 11.53
N GLN A 77 17.61 -4.95 11.11
CA GLN A 77 17.97 -4.15 9.94
C GLN A 77 18.90 -2.98 10.28
N TYR A 78 18.57 -2.18 11.29
CA TYR A 78 19.33 -0.96 11.61
C TYR A 78 20.80 -1.22 11.93
N ILE A 79 21.09 -2.31 12.64
CA ILE A 79 22.47 -2.64 12.97
C ILE A 79 23.24 -3.05 11.70
N GLN A 80 22.60 -3.74 10.76
CA GLN A 80 23.23 -4.06 9.48
C GLN A 80 23.46 -2.82 8.61
N LEU A 81 22.50 -1.88 8.58
CA LEU A 81 22.70 -0.61 7.89
C LEU A 81 23.86 0.20 8.49
N TYR A 82 24.00 0.21 9.82
CA TYR A 82 25.15 0.82 10.49
C TYR A 82 26.48 0.13 10.13
N LEU A 83 26.54 -1.19 10.25
CA LEU A 83 27.75 -1.98 9.97
C LEU A 83 28.16 -1.89 8.49
N SER A 84 27.19 -1.85 7.59
CA SER A 84 27.43 -1.77 6.14
C SER A 84 27.78 -0.36 5.65
N GLY A 85 27.50 0.69 6.44
CA GLY A 85 27.87 2.07 6.07
C GLY A 85 26.82 2.83 5.28
N TYR A 86 25.51 2.57 5.52
CA TYR A 86 24.39 3.30 4.90
C TYR A 86 24.17 4.72 5.46
N GLY A 87 25.09 5.23 6.25
CA GLY A 87 25.00 6.57 6.85
C GLY A 87 24.44 6.59 8.28
N LEU A 88 23.96 5.47 8.80
CA LEU A 88 23.67 5.36 10.25
C LEU A 88 24.96 5.33 11.04
N GLU A 89 24.94 6.02 12.18
CA GLU A 89 26.03 6.09 13.14
C GLU A 89 25.66 5.40 14.45
N LEU A 90 26.64 5.06 15.27
CA LEU A 90 26.39 4.44 16.58
C LEU A 90 25.50 5.30 17.49
N ALA A 91 25.51 6.63 17.28
CA ALA A 91 24.65 7.56 17.97
C ALA A 91 23.16 7.33 17.64
N ASP A 92 22.85 6.92 16.41
CA ASP A 92 21.48 6.65 15.98
C ASP A 92 20.94 5.37 16.64
N LEU A 93 21.77 4.33 16.78
CA LEU A 93 21.39 3.13 17.53
C LEU A 93 21.16 3.45 19.01
N LYS A 94 21.96 4.37 19.60
CA LYS A 94 21.77 4.87 20.97
C LYS A 94 20.52 5.72 21.14
N ALA A 95 19.98 6.26 20.05
CA ALA A 95 18.79 7.09 20.01
C ALA A 95 17.53 6.31 19.57
N LEU A 96 17.57 4.97 19.60
CA LEU A 96 16.45 4.11 19.24
C LEU A 96 15.14 4.62 19.86
N ARG A 97 14.06 4.74 19.05
CA ARG A 97 12.71 5.16 19.49
C ARG A 97 12.64 6.56 20.14
N THR A 98 13.60 7.42 19.90
CA THR A 98 13.51 8.81 20.36
C THR A 98 12.99 9.73 19.26
N TRP A 99 12.32 10.81 19.66
CA TRP A 99 11.74 11.75 18.69
C TRP A 99 12.79 12.31 17.73
N GLY A 100 12.53 12.15 16.44
CA GLY A 100 13.40 12.63 15.36
C GLY A 100 14.66 11.80 15.11
N SER A 101 14.81 10.61 15.76
CA SER A 101 15.94 9.72 15.47
C SER A 101 15.77 9.01 14.12
N GLN A 102 16.92 8.63 13.52
CA GLN A 102 16.94 7.81 12.29
C GLN A 102 16.56 6.33 12.54
N THR A 103 16.28 5.95 13.78
CA THR A 103 15.95 4.59 14.20
C THR A 103 14.61 4.54 14.93
N PRO A 104 13.48 4.76 14.22
CA PRO A 104 12.15 4.63 14.80
C PRO A 104 11.88 3.21 15.30
N GLY A 105 10.78 3.02 16.02
CA GLY A 105 10.47 1.73 16.67
C GLY A 105 10.25 0.56 15.70
N HIS A 106 9.81 0.88 14.49
CA HIS A 106 9.64 -0.03 13.35
C HIS A 106 10.22 0.66 12.11
N PRO A 107 10.67 -0.07 11.07
CA PRO A 107 11.20 0.54 9.86
C PRO A 107 10.18 1.44 9.17
N GLU A 108 10.64 2.61 8.73
CA GLU A 108 9.84 3.59 7.99
C GLU A 108 10.58 3.95 6.69
N VAL A 109 9.91 3.75 5.55
CA VAL A 109 10.45 4.13 4.23
C VAL A 109 10.63 5.65 4.16
N ASP A 110 11.63 6.11 3.41
CA ASP A 110 12.01 7.52 3.26
C ASP A 110 12.48 8.21 4.56
N HIS A 111 12.49 7.50 5.71
CA HIS A 111 13.00 8.00 6.98
C HIS A 111 14.40 7.49 7.29
N THR A 112 14.64 6.19 7.12
CA THR A 112 15.94 5.56 7.36
C THR A 112 16.57 5.14 6.02
N PRO A 113 17.78 5.60 5.65
CA PRO A 113 18.44 5.17 4.43
C PRO A 113 18.58 3.64 4.34
N GLY A 114 18.20 3.05 3.20
CA GLY A 114 18.24 1.61 2.97
C GLY A 114 17.04 0.83 3.49
N VAL A 115 16.00 1.50 4.00
CA VAL A 115 14.71 0.89 4.34
C VAL A 115 13.78 0.98 3.12
N GLU A 116 13.32 -0.18 2.63
CA GLU A 116 12.52 -0.30 1.40
C GLU A 116 11.01 -0.15 1.65
N ILE A 117 10.55 -0.32 2.88
CA ILE A 117 9.13 -0.36 3.24
C ILE A 117 8.89 -0.01 4.70
N THR A 118 7.78 0.69 4.98
CA THR A 118 7.27 0.85 6.33
C THR A 118 6.57 -0.42 6.78
N THR A 119 7.06 -1.04 7.87
CA THR A 119 6.48 -2.24 8.47
C THR A 119 6.14 -2.00 9.94
N GLY A 120 5.57 -3.01 10.62
CA GLY A 120 5.08 -2.93 11.99
C GLY A 120 3.76 -3.67 12.15
N PRO A 121 2.71 -3.37 11.36
CA PRO A 121 1.57 -4.28 11.24
C PRO A 121 2.05 -5.58 10.57
N LEU A 122 1.95 -6.69 11.31
CA LEU A 122 2.42 -8.02 10.86
C LEU A 122 1.71 -8.46 9.57
N GLY A 123 2.41 -9.20 8.73
CA GLY A 123 1.91 -9.67 7.44
C GLY A 123 1.96 -8.63 6.30
N GLN A 124 2.03 -7.33 6.61
CA GLN A 124 2.09 -6.30 5.56
C GLN A 124 3.40 -6.36 4.76
N GLY A 125 4.53 -6.63 5.42
CA GLY A 125 5.84 -6.71 4.77
C GLY A 125 5.93 -7.86 3.76
N ILE A 126 5.62 -9.09 4.19
CA ILE A 126 5.62 -10.26 3.29
C ILE A 126 4.64 -10.08 2.12
N SER A 127 3.45 -9.54 2.40
CA SER A 127 2.44 -9.33 1.36
C SER A 127 2.85 -8.24 0.36
N SER A 128 3.48 -7.16 0.83
CA SER A 128 4.04 -6.14 -0.05
C SER A 128 5.23 -6.66 -0.85
N ALA A 129 6.07 -7.53 -0.27
CA ALA A 129 7.17 -8.15 -1.01
C ALA A 129 6.68 -9.02 -2.17
N VAL A 130 5.52 -9.67 -2.05
CA VAL A 130 4.85 -10.34 -3.18
C VAL A 130 4.51 -9.33 -4.29
N GLY A 131 4.01 -8.15 -3.92
CA GLY A 131 3.78 -7.05 -4.86
C GLY A 131 5.06 -6.55 -5.54
N MET A 132 6.16 -6.42 -4.78
CA MET A 132 7.47 -6.05 -5.34
C MET A 132 7.95 -7.09 -6.37
N ALA A 133 7.82 -8.39 -6.08
CA ALA A 133 8.19 -9.45 -7.00
C ALA A 133 7.34 -9.46 -8.28
N ALA A 134 6.04 -9.18 -8.16
CA ALA A 134 5.16 -9.01 -9.31
C ALA A 134 5.56 -7.79 -10.16
N ALA A 135 5.89 -6.66 -9.51
CA ALA A 135 6.34 -5.45 -10.20
C ALA A 135 7.67 -5.67 -10.92
N ALA A 136 8.63 -6.36 -10.30
CA ALA A 136 9.90 -6.72 -10.91
C ALA A 136 9.68 -7.52 -12.20
N ARG A 137 8.79 -8.53 -12.18
CA ARG A 137 8.43 -9.31 -13.38
C ARG A 137 7.72 -8.45 -14.43
N ARG A 138 6.78 -7.57 -14.04
CA ARG A 138 6.10 -6.67 -14.96
C ARG A 138 7.05 -5.68 -15.61
N GLU A 139 7.94 -5.06 -14.85
CA GLU A 139 8.97 -4.14 -15.34
C GLU A 139 9.90 -4.84 -16.33
N ARG A 140 10.28 -6.07 -16.00
CA ARG A 140 11.06 -6.96 -16.87
C ARG A 140 10.38 -7.16 -18.23
N GLY A 141 9.08 -7.47 -18.24
CA GLY A 141 8.28 -7.63 -19.46
C GLY A 141 8.16 -6.36 -20.29
N LEU A 142 8.07 -5.18 -19.64
CA LEU A 142 8.02 -3.89 -20.34
C LEU A 142 9.35 -3.52 -21.01
N LEU A 143 10.46 -3.85 -20.36
CA LEU A 143 11.77 -3.28 -20.70
C LEU A 143 12.75 -4.28 -21.31
N ASP A 144 12.73 -5.55 -20.91
CA ASP A 144 13.70 -6.56 -21.38
C ASP A 144 13.15 -8.00 -21.31
N PRO A 145 12.09 -8.37 -22.05
CA PRO A 145 11.42 -9.67 -21.93
C PRO A 145 12.22 -10.87 -22.46
N ASP A 146 13.13 -10.65 -23.42
CA ASP A 146 13.72 -11.72 -24.23
C ASP A 146 14.80 -12.58 -23.52
N PRO A 147 15.73 -12.03 -22.69
CA PRO A 147 16.73 -12.84 -21.99
C PRO A 147 16.11 -13.84 -21.00
N ALA A 148 16.78 -14.96 -20.75
CA ALA A 148 16.34 -15.88 -19.70
C ALA A 148 16.38 -15.24 -18.30
N ALA A 149 15.62 -15.79 -17.36
CA ALA A 149 15.59 -15.31 -15.98
C ALA A 149 17.00 -15.35 -15.36
N GLY A 150 17.46 -14.24 -14.81
CA GLY A 150 18.80 -14.05 -14.26
C GLY A 150 19.83 -13.52 -15.25
N GLU A 151 19.48 -13.28 -16.51
CA GLU A 151 20.40 -12.78 -17.56
C GLU A 151 20.19 -11.29 -17.89
N SER A 152 19.12 -10.68 -17.39
CA SER A 152 18.85 -9.25 -17.59
C SER A 152 19.49 -8.40 -16.48
N PRO A 153 19.98 -7.19 -16.78
CA PRO A 153 20.39 -6.25 -15.73
C PRO A 153 19.22 -5.79 -14.84
N LEU A 154 17.98 -6.02 -15.26
CA LEU A 154 16.78 -5.70 -14.47
C LEU A 154 16.42 -6.78 -13.44
N ASP A 155 17.01 -7.98 -13.55
CA ASP A 155 16.77 -9.07 -12.63
C ASP A 155 17.41 -8.83 -11.25
N HIS A 156 16.65 -9.01 -10.19
CA HIS A 156 17.11 -8.90 -8.80
C HIS A 156 16.25 -9.78 -7.89
N THR A 157 16.72 -9.97 -6.67
CA THR A 157 16.04 -10.80 -5.66
C THR A 157 15.30 -9.90 -4.65
N ILE A 158 14.10 -10.33 -4.23
CA ILE A 158 13.36 -9.73 -3.13
C ILE A 158 13.55 -10.63 -1.91
N TRP A 159 14.35 -10.17 -0.95
CA TRP A 159 14.64 -10.86 0.29
C TRP A 159 13.69 -10.42 1.40
N VAL A 160 13.10 -11.36 2.12
CA VAL A 160 12.17 -11.08 3.20
C VAL A 160 12.58 -11.85 4.46
N ILE A 161 12.54 -11.18 5.61
CA ILE A 161 12.57 -11.84 6.91
C ILE A 161 11.18 -11.71 7.53
N ALA A 162 10.54 -12.86 7.81
CA ALA A 162 9.22 -12.96 8.43
C ALA A 162 9.29 -13.71 9.76
N SER A 163 8.37 -13.43 10.67
CA SER A 163 8.25 -14.06 12.00
C SER A 163 7.02 -14.96 12.12
N ASP A 164 6.90 -15.67 13.24
CA ASP A 164 5.70 -16.44 13.59
C ASP A 164 4.42 -15.60 13.48
N GLY A 165 4.46 -14.35 13.93
CA GLY A 165 3.32 -13.43 13.84
C GLY A 165 2.97 -13.06 12.40
N ASP A 166 3.94 -12.84 11.52
CA ASP A 166 3.69 -12.62 10.10
C ASP A 166 2.98 -13.83 9.47
N ILE A 167 3.42 -15.04 9.82
CA ILE A 167 2.87 -16.29 9.28
C ILE A 167 1.44 -16.55 9.79
N GLN A 168 1.10 -16.10 10.99
CA GLN A 168 -0.24 -16.24 11.55
C GLN A 168 -1.25 -15.26 10.92
N GLU A 169 -0.79 -14.12 10.43
CA GLU A 169 -1.67 -13.15 9.79
C GLU A 169 -2.32 -13.70 8.51
N GLY A 170 -3.65 -13.56 8.40
CA GLY A 170 -4.41 -14.03 7.24
C GLY A 170 -3.92 -13.45 5.91
N VAL A 171 -3.53 -12.17 5.91
CA VAL A 171 -3.02 -11.48 4.73
C VAL A 171 -1.76 -12.13 4.15
N SER A 172 -0.90 -12.70 4.99
CA SER A 172 0.29 -13.45 4.54
C SER A 172 -0.10 -14.74 3.80
N SER A 173 -1.13 -15.42 4.28
CA SER A 173 -1.66 -16.62 3.61
C SER A 173 -2.26 -16.29 2.24
N GLU A 174 -3.04 -15.20 2.16
CA GLU A 174 -3.61 -14.71 0.91
C GLU A 174 -2.51 -14.38 -0.11
N ALA A 175 -1.53 -13.56 0.28
CA ALA A 175 -0.46 -13.12 -0.59
C ALA A 175 0.48 -14.27 -1.00
N SER A 176 0.87 -15.15 -0.06
CA SER A 176 1.77 -16.28 -0.34
C SER A 176 1.13 -17.31 -1.26
N SER A 177 -0.18 -17.59 -1.09
CA SER A 177 -0.93 -18.45 -2.01
C SER A 177 -0.95 -17.86 -3.42
N TRP A 178 -1.15 -16.54 -3.55
CA TRP A 178 -1.11 -15.85 -4.85
C TRP A 178 0.30 -15.87 -5.46
N ALA A 179 1.35 -15.65 -4.66
CA ALA A 179 2.74 -15.69 -5.13
C ALA A 179 3.13 -17.05 -5.73
N GLY A 180 2.73 -18.15 -5.07
CA GLY A 180 2.92 -19.50 -5.59
C GLY A 180 2.14 -19.76 -6.86
N HIS A 181 0.89 -19.27 -6.94
CA HIS A 181 0.08 -19.33 -8.16
C HIS A 181 0.71 -18.58 -9.32
N GLN A 182 1.32 -17.43 -9.06
CA GLN A 182 2.00 -16.61 -10.05
C GLN A 182 3.43 -17.07 -10.37
N GLU A 183 3.97 -18.06 -9.66
CA GLU A 183 5.32 -18.59 -9.92
C GLU A 183 6.40 -17.47 -9.81
N LEU A 184 6.37 -16.65 -8.73
CA LEU A 184 7.26 -15.50 -8.55
C LEU A 184 8.65 -15.91 -8.05
N GLY A 185 9.51 -16.39 -8.95
CA GLY A 185 10.83 -16.95 -8.62
C GLY A 185 11.87 -15.95 -8.08
N SER A 186 11.62 -14.65 -8.15
CA SER A 186 12.50 -13.62 -7.55
C SER A 186 12.29 -13.41 -6.05
N LEU A 187 11.25 -14.03 -5.45
CA LEU A 187 10.88 -13.85 -4.06
C LEU A 187 11.48 -14.94 -3.17
N VAL A 188 12.26 -14.53 -2.17
CA VAL A 188 12.84 -15.41 -1.15
C VAL A 188 12.42 -14.94 0.24
N VAL A 189 11.68 -15.77 0.95
CA VAL A 189 11.24 -15.51 2.33
C VAL A 189 12.01 -16.40 3.28
N VAL A 190 12.63 -15.82 4.29
CA VAL A 190 13.17 -16.56 5.44
C VAL A 190 12.21 -16.39 6.60
N TYR A 191 11.65 -17.49 7.04
CA TYR A 191 10.76 -17.54 8.19
C TYR A 191 11.56 -17.91 9.45
N ASP A 192 11.67 -16.97 10.39
CA ASP A 192 12.21 -17.22 11.73
C ASP A 192 11.20 -18.01 12.56
N ALA A 193 11.35 -19.33 12.54
CA ALA A 193 10.51 -20.27 13.26
C ALA A 193 11.03 -20.44 14.70
N ASN A 194 11.04 -19.36 15.48
CA ASN A 194 11.50 -19.43 16.89
C ASN A 194 10.40 -19.90 17.85
N HIS A 195 9.14 -19.89 17.44
CA HIS A 195 7.95 -20.31 18.18
C HIS A 195 7.67 -19.49 19.44
N ILE A 196 8.14 -18.23 19.51
CA ILE A 196 7.87 -17.33 20.63
C ILE A 196 7.24 -16.05 20.14
N SER A 197 6.16 -15.65 20.80
CA SER A 197 5.46 -14.38 20.61
C SER A 197 5.34 -13.63 21.93
N ILE A 198 4.53 -12.55 21.96
CA ILE A 198 4.24 -11.81 23.20
C ILE A 198 3.53 -12.68 24.24
N GLU A 199 2.70 -13.63 23.78
CA GLU A 199 1.99 -14.60 24.65
C GLU A 199 2.82 -15.86 24.97
N ASP A 200 4.15 -15.80 24.75
CA ASP A 200 5.13 -16.86 24.96
C ASP A 200 5.09 -17.92 23.82
N ASP A 201 4.99 -19.20 24.12
CA ASP A 201 5.04 -20.28 23.13
C ASP A 201 3.85 -20.23 22.17
N THR A 202 4.13 -20.19 20.88
CA THR A 202 3.10 -20.08 19.83
C THR A 202 2.22 -21.31 19.71
N ASP A 203 2.58 -22.46 20.29
CA ASP A 203 1.74 -23.66 20.33
C ASP A 203 0.39 -23.41 21.02
N VAL A 204 0.28 -22.35 21.81
CA VAL A 204 -1.01 -21.92 22.42
C VAL A 204 -2.04 -21.50 21.37
N ALA A 205 -1.60 -21.02 20.21
CA ALA A 205 -2.45 -20.45 19.17
C ALA A 205 -2.29 -21.09 17.79
N MET A 206 -1.17 -21.77 17.52
CA MET A 206 -0.83 -22.28 16.19
C MET A 206 -0.11 -23.65 16.30
N SER A 207 -0.60 -24.63 15.55
CA SER A 207 -0.06 -26.01 15.55
C SER A 207 0.16 -26.56 14.15
N GLU A 208 0.10 -25.74 13.12
CA GLU A 208 0.27 -26.16 11.74
C GLU A 208 1.74 -26.33 11.35
N ASP A 209 1.98 -27.15 10.33
CA ASP A 209 3.27 -27.26 9.65
C ASP A 209 3.33 -26.21 8.54
N THR A 210 3.94 -25.07 8.83
CA THR A 210 4.08 -23.96 7.89
C THR A 210 4.79 -24.37 6.60
N GLY A 211 5.84 -25.21 6.69
CA GLY A 211 6.54 -25.70 5.51
C GLY A 211 5.61 -26.43 4.55
N LYS A 212 4.79 -27.36 5.05
CA LYS A 212 3.80 -28.07 4.23
C LYS A 212 2.71 -27.16 3.66
N ARG A 213 2.28 -26.15 4.41
CA ARG A 213 1.33 -25.16 3.88
C ARG A 213 1.91 -24.44 2.67
N TYR A 214 3.16 -23.98 2.73
CA TYR A 214 3.83 -23.31 1.62
C TYR A 214 4.15 -24.27 0.44
N GLU A 215 4.49 -25.53 0.72
CA GLU A 215 4.57 -26.58 -0.33
C GLU A 215 3.23 -26.72 -1.07
N ALA A 216 2.10 -26.68 -0.35
CA ALA A 216 0.77 -26.73 -0.95
C ALA A 216 0.42 -25.47 -1.76
N TYR A 217 1.02 -24.32 -1.47
CA TYR A 217 0.95 -23.13 -2.30
C TYR A 217 1.81 -23.22 -3.57
N GLY A 218 2.68 -24.23 -3.70
CA GLY A 218 3.59 -24.38 -4.83
C GLY A 218 4.97 -23.74 -4.64
N TRP A 219 5.33 -23.38 -3.43
CA TRP A 219 6.64 -22.81 -3.11
C TRP A 219 7.75 -23.87 -3.07
N HIS A 220 8.98 -23.46 -3.35
CA HIS A 220 10.18 -24.19 -3.03
C HIS A 220 10.49 -24.03 -1.53
N VAL A 221 10.41 -25.09 -0.76
CA VAL A 221 10.56 -25.04 0.70
C VAL A 221 11.82 -25.77 1.14
N GLN A 222 12.60 -25.14 2.00
CA GLN A 222 13.79 -25.70 2.63
C GLN A 222 13.73 -25.45 4.15
N THR A 223 14.38 -26.30 4.94
CA THR A 223 14.46 -26.14 6.40
C THR A 223 15.92 -26.18 6.85
N VAL A 224 16.30 -25.18 7.65
CA VAL A 224 17.57 -25.14 8.39
C VAL A 224 17.22 -25.15 9.88
N ASP A 225 17.60 -26.21 10.58
CA ASP A 225 17.27 -26.39 12.00
C ASP A 225 18.51 -26.34 12.89
N TRP A 226 18.72 -25.19 13.53
CA TRP A 226 19.81 -24.98 14.46
C TRP A 226 19.56 -25.63 15.83
N THR A 227 18.35 -26.10 16.08
CA THR A 227 18.01 -26.81 17.33
C THR A 227 18.26 -28.30 17.27
N ASN A 228 18.66 -28.83 16.12
CA ASN A 228 18.87 -30.29 15.90
C ASN A 228 17.64 -31.16 16.30
N GLY A 229 16.44 -30.65 16.03
CA GLY A 229 15.16 -31.28 16.31
C GLY A 229 14.74 -31.27 17.79
N LYS A 230 15.45 -30.53 18.65
CA LYS A 230 15.16 -30.46 20.09
C LYS A 230 14.38 -29.20 20.52
N GLY A 231 14.13 -28.26 19.58
CA GLY A 231 13.49 -27.01 19.90
C GLY A 231 14.23 -26.25 21.02
N ALA A 232 13.49 -25.63 21.93
CA ALA A 232 14.04 -24.84 23.05
C ALA A 232 15.04 -25.63 23.94
N GLN A 233 14.90 -26.95 24.05
CA GLN A 233 15.81 -27.78 24.85
C GLN A 233 17.25 -27.71 24.35
N ALA A 234 17.48 -27.47 23.07
CA ALA A 234 18.82 -27.33 22.51
C ALA A 234 19.62 -26.17 23.13
N GLY A 235 18.97 -25.09 23.50
CA GLY A 235 19.58 -23.95 24.20
C GLY A 235 20.01 -24.27 25.62
N LEU A 236 19.34 -25.23 26.26
CA LEU A 236 19.61 -25.64 27.65
C LEU A 236 20.65 -26.74 27.75
N ASP A 237 20.71 -27.65 26.80
CA ASP A 237 21.63 -28.82 26.80
C ASP A 237 22.90 -28.58 25.96
N GLY A 238 23.07 -27.41 25.37
CA GLY A 238 24.24 -27.03 24.59
C GLY A 238 24.30 -27.70 23.20
N SER A 239 23.20 -28.23 22.70
CA SER A 239 23.13 -28.83 21.35
C SER A 239 22.69 -27.82 20.26
N TYR A 240 22.37 -26.60 20.60
CA TYR A 240 22.08 -25.55 19.63
C TYR A 240 23.34 -25.16 18.85
N GLN A 241 23.26 -25.18 17.54
CA GLN A 241 24.37 -24.85 16.65
C GLN A 241 23.91 -23.99 15.48
N GLU A 242 24.46 -22.80 15.38
CA GLU A 242 24.23 -21.88 14.26
C GLU A 242 25.09 -22.33 13.07
N ASP A 243 24.54 -23.20 12.23
CA ASP A 243 25.20 -23.67 11.00
C ASP A 243 25.06 -22.64 9.90
N ALA A 244 25.99 -21.68 9.85
CA ALA A 244 26.01 -20.62 8.83
C ALA A 244 26.25 -21.18 7.42
N GLN A 245 26.96 -22.31 7.26
CA GLN A 245 27.17 -22.98 5.96
C GLN A 245 25.83 -23.53 5.43
N ALA A 246 25.11 -24.29 6.25
CA ALA A 246 23.80 -24.83 5.85
C ALA A 246 22.80 -23.71 5.50
N LEU A 247 22.82 -22.61 6.26
CA LEU A 247 21.99 -21.46 5.97
C LEU A 247 22.37 -20.82 4.63
N GLN A 248 23.67 -20.57 4.37
CA GLN A 248 24.13 -20.05 3.09
C GLN A 248 23.71 -20.94 1.92
N ASP A 249 23.91 -22.25 2.05
CA ASP A 249 23.56 -23.21 0.99
C ASP A 249 22.05 -23.16 0.68
N ALA A 250 21.19 -23.07 1.70
CA ALA A 250 19.75 -22.94 1.53
C ALA A 250 19.36 -21.61 0.86
N LEU A 251 19.99 -20.49 1.26
CA LEU A 251 19.71 -19.18 0.67
C LEU A 251 20.17 -19.09 -0.78
N LEU A 252 21.34 -19.64 -1.12
CA LEU A 252 21.83 -19.72 -2.50
C LEU A 252 20.94 -20.61 -3.38
N ALA A 253 20.47 -21.75 -2.84
CA ALA A 253 19.51 -22.61 -3.54
C ALA A 253 18.16 -21.92 -3.74
N ALA A 254 17.69 -21.13 -2.77
CA ALA A 254 16.49 -20.32 -2.89
C ALA A 254 16.64 -19.21 -3.95
N GLN A 255 17.79 -18.55 -3.98
CA GLN A 255 18.10 -17.53 -4.99
C GLN A 255 18.24 -18.11 -6.40
N ALA A 256 18.70 -19.35 -6.52
CA ALA A 256 18.84 -20.02 -7.81
C ALA A 256 17.53 -20.59 -8.36
N GLU A 257 16.51 -20.77 -7.51
CA GLU A 257 15.16 -21.18 -7.93
C GLU A 257 14.48 -19.98 -8.64
N ARG A 258 14.13 -20.15 -9.91
CA ARG A 258 13.58 -19.06 -10.73
C ARG A 258 12.12 -19.30 -11.16
N ASP A 259 11.63 -20.53 -10.98
CA ASP A 259 10.32 -20.93 -11.48
C ASP A 259 9.20 -20.75 -10.44
N ARG A 260 9.57 -20.54 -9.17
CA ARG A 260 8.62 -20.40 -8.06
C ARG A 260 9.24 -19.70 -6.86
N PRO A 261 8.45 -19.05 -6.00
CA PRO A 261 8.97 -18.40 -4.81
C PRO A 261 9.55 -19.43 -3.81
N SER A 262 10.53 -19.00 -3.01
CA SER A 262 11.23 -19.84 -2.05
C SER A 262 10.95 -19.46 -0.61
N LEU A 263 10.70 -20.45 0.25
CA LEU A 263 10.64 -20.32 1.70
C LEU A 263 11.80 -21.10 2.34
N VAL A 264 12.59 -20.40 3.15
CA VAL A 264 13.56 -21.03 4.05
C VAL A 264 13.02 -20.98 5.47
N VAL A 265 12.60 -22.10 6.01
CA VAL A 265 12.21 -22.23 7.42
C VAL A 265 13.47 -22.32 8.25
N LEU A 266 13.77 -21.27 9.01
CA LEU A 266 14.93 -21.21 9.89
C LEU A 266 14.51 -21.41 11.34
N ARG A 267 14.81 -22.57 11.91
CA ARG A 267 14.49 -22.89 13.31
C ARG A 267 15.54 -22.32 14.25
N THR A 268 15.18 -21.29 15.00
CA THR A 268 16.05 -20.60 15.95
C THR A 268 15.56 -20.71 17.41
N ILE A 269 16.27 -20.08 18.32
CA ILE A 269 15.85 -19.87 19.72
C ILE A 269 15.84 -18.37 20.01
N MET A 270 14.66 -17.86 20.40
CA MET A 270 14.46 -16.45 20.76
C MET A 270 15.51 -15.98 21.77
N ALA A 271 16.15 -14.85 21.50
CA ALA A 271 17.17 -14.23 22.37
C ALA A 271 18.40 -15.09 22.68
N TRP A 272 18.75 -16.07 21.84
CA TRP A 272 20.03 -16.79 21.98
C TRP A 272 21.21 -15.79 21.92
N PRO A 273 22.25 -15.87 22.81
CA PRO A 273 22.49 -16.88 23.85
C PRO A 273 22.23 -16.37 25.28
N ALA A 274 21.18 -15.62 25.52
CA ALA A 274 20.84 -15.10 26.84
C ALA A 274 20.64 -16.26 27.85
N PRO A 275 21.34 -16.30 29.00
CA PRO A 275 21.33 -17.48 29.87
C PRO A 275 19.96 -17.84 30.46
N GLN A 276 19.11 -16.83 30.76
CA GLN A 276 17.81 -17.03 31.40
C GLN A 276 16.65 -16.54 30.57
N ALA A 277 16.87 -15.51 29.72
CA ALA A 277 15.81 -14.89 28.94
C ALA A 277 15.53 -15.60 27.60
N GLN A 278 16.43 -16.49 27.13
CA GLN A 278 16.20 -17.20 25.87
C GLN A 278 14.90 -18.01 25.91
N ASN A 279 14.23 -18.10 24.76
CA ASN A 279 12.99 -18.81 24.57
C ASN A 279 11.85 -18.34 25.51
N THR A 280 11.72 -17.04 25.74
CA THR A 280 10.66 -16.48 26.57
C THR A 280 9.95 -15.32 25.85
N GLY A 281 8.64 -15.18 26.04
CA GLY A 281 7.87 -14.04 25.55
C GLY A 281 8.37 -12.70 26.08
N LYS A 282 8.95 -12.68 27.29
CA LYS A 282 9.57 -11.45 27.86
C LYS A 282 10.73 -10.97 26.99
N ALA A 283 11.58 -11.86 26.50
CA ALA A 283 12.70 -11.49 25.63
C ALA A 283 12.27 -11.05 24.23
N HIS A 284 11.06 -11.46 23.83
CA HIS A 284 10.48 -11.01 22.57
C HIS A 284 10.25 -9.49 22.55
N GLY A 285 9.59 -8.93 23.57
CA GLY A 285 9.05 -7.55 23.53
C GLY A 285 9.47 -6.62 24.67
N ALA A 286 10.51 -6.94 25.47
CA ALA A 286 10.95 -6.10 26.58
C ALA A 286 12.47 -6.07 26.73
N ALA A 287 12.97 -5.05 27.44
CA ALA A 287 14.37 -5.02 27.86
C ALA A 287 14.69 -6.23 28.74
N LEU A 288 15.86 -6.84 28.53
CA LEU A 288 16.27 -8.05 29.23
C LEU A 288 16.55 -7.80 30.74
N GLY A 289 16.99 -6.59 31.08
CA GLY A 289 17.47 -6.19 32.40
C GLY A 289 19.00 -6.25 32.50
N ASP A 290 19.57 -5.36 33.33
CA ASP A 290 21.01 -5.15 33.41
C ASP A 290 21.78 -6.43 33.74
N ASP A 291 21.27 -7.24 34.69
CA ASP A 291 21.89 -8.50 35.06
C ASP A 291 21.95 -9.51 33.91
N GLU A 292 20.89 -9.60 33.12
CA GLU A 292 20.83 -10.53 31.99
C GLU A 292 21.69 -10.05 30.82
N VAL A 293 21.71 -8.75 30.55
CA VAL A 293 22.61 -8.14 29.53
C VAL A 293 24.07 -8.42 29.91
N ALA A 294 24.46 -8.15 31.15
CA ALA A 294 25.81 -8.41 31.64
C ALA A 294 26.17 -9.92 31.59
N ALA A 295 25.22 -10.79 31.92
CA ALA A 295 25.42 -12.24 31.84
C ALA A 295 25.58 -12.71 30.39
N THR A 296 24.79 -12.18 29.48
CA THR A 296 24.87 -12.51 28.03
C THR A 296 26.19 -12.01 27.44
N LYS A 297 26.65 -10.79 27.75
CA LYS A 297 27.96 -10.27 27.34
C LYS A 297 29.11 -11.19 27.78
N LYS A 298 29.04 -11.73 29.00
CA LYS A 298 30.04 -12.73 29.48
C LYS A 298 30.02 -13.99 28.64
N VAL A 299 28.84 -14.49 28.24
CA VAL A 299 28.73 -15.68 27.35
C VAL A 299 29.37 -15.38 26.00
N LEU A 300 29.19 -14.16 25.46
CA LEU A 300 29.79 -13.70 24.21
C LEU A 300 31.30 -13.36 24.34
N GLY A 301 31.89 -13.43 25.53
CA GLY A 301 33.29 -13.11 25.77
C GLY A 301 33.55 -11.58 25.76
N MET A 302 32.50 -10.77 25.92
CA MET A 302 32.57 -9.31 25.95
C MET A 302 32.65 -8.77 27.39
N ASP A 303 33.10 -7.52 27.55
CA ASP A 303 33.08 -6.82 28.82
C ASP A 303 31.65 -6.55 29.28
N PRO A 304 31.22 -7.12 30.45
CA PRO A 304 29.85 -6.98 30.93
C PRO A 304 29.48 -5.55 31.37
N ASP A 305 30.46 -4.73 31.66
CA ASP A 305 30.29 -3.38 32.22
C ASP A 305 30.38 -2.28 31.10
N SER A 306 30.58 -2.67 29.85
CA SER A 306 30.73 -1.76 28.70
C SER A 306 29.58 -1.89 27.73
N ASP A 307 28.92 -0.77 27.38
CA ASP A 307 27.79 -0.71 26.46
C ASP A 307 28.19 -0.09 25.11
N PHE A 308 27.51 -0.55 24.04
CA PHE A 308 27.70 -0.05 22.68
C PHE A 308 29.16 -0.13 22.20
N VAL A 309 29.84 -1.23 22.54
CA VAL A 309 31.21 -1.48 22.11
C VAL A 309 31.18 -2.08 20.70
N VAL A 310 31.87 -1.40 19.78
CA VAL A 310 32.15 -1.90 18.44
C VAL A 310 33.66 -1.82 18.21
N GLU A 311 34.31 -2.95 18.04
CA GLU A 311 35.76 -2.99 17.83
C GLU A 311 36.11 -2.47 16.43
N ASP A 312 37.17 -1.67 16.30
CA ASP A 312 37.54 -1.01 15.06
C ASP A 312 37.80 -2.01 13.91
N ASP A 313 38.43 -3.15 14.21
CA ASP A 313 38.71 -4.20 13.22
C ASP A 313 37.44 -4.94 12.77
N VAL A 314 36.47 -5.13 13.65
CA VAL A 314 35.14 -5.69 13.33
C VAL A 314 34.38 -4.74 12.42
N LEU A 315 34.34 -3.43 12.76
CA LEU A 315 33.65 -2.44 11.93
C LEU A 315 34.32 -2.30 10.56
N ALA A 316 35.67 -2.27 10.53
CA ALA A 316 36.40 -2.20 9.27
C ALA A 316 36.16 -3.44 8.38
N HIS A 317 36.06 -4.64 9.00
CA HIS A 317 35.74 -5.87 8.28
C HIS A 317 34.31 -5.85 7.71
N ALA A 318 33.32 -5.47 8.49
CA ALA A 318 31.94 -5.39 8.03
C ALA A 318 31.79 -4.33 6.88
N ARG A 319 32.47 -3.21 6.98
CA ARG A 319 32.42 -2.14 5.95
C ARG A 319 33.11 -2.52 4.62
N GLN A 320 33.84 -3.64 4.53
CA GLN A 320 34.34 -4.15 3.26
C GLN A 320 33.21 -4.50 2.27
N VAL A 321 31.98 -4.67 2.75
CA VAL A 321 30.80 -4.82 1.88
C VAL A 321 30.65 -3.66 0.90
N GLY A 322 31.08 -2.44 1.26
CA GLY A 322 31.08 -1.30 0.35
C GLY A 322 31.95 -1.52 -0.90
N GLU A 323 33.12 -2.17 -0.75
CA GLU A 323 33.97 -2.51 -1.91
C GLU A 323 33.30 -3.55 -2.81
N ARG A 324 32.67 -4.57 -2.22
CA ARG A 324 31.89 -5.59 -2.94
C ARG A 324 30.69 -4.98 -3.64
N GLY A 325 29.96 -4.10 -2.94
CA GLY A 325 28.79 -3.39 -3.47
C GLY A 325 29.16 -2.51 -4.66
N HIS A 326 30.22 -1.71 -4.52
CA HIS A 326 30.70 -0.87 -5.61
C HIS A 326 31.14 -1.68 -6.84
N ALA A 327 31.80 -2.83 -6.64
CA ALA A 327 32.18 -3.72 -7.73
C ALA A 327 30.94 -4.28 -8.46
N ALA A 328 29.94 -4.75 -7.71
CA ALA A 328 28.68 -5.24 -8.28
C ALA A 328 27.88 -4.14 -9.00
N HIS A 329 27.89 -2.91 -8.48
CA HIS A 329 27.27 -1.76 -9.12
C HIS A 329 27.95 -1.45 -10.46
N LYS A 330 29.28 -1.46 -10.51
CA LYS A 330 30.02 -1.25 -11.74
C LYS A 330 29.77 -2.34 -12.79
N GLU A 331 29.73 -3.60 -12.40
CA GLU A 331 29.37 -4.71 -13.31
C GLU A 331 27.96 -4.53 -13.87
N TRP A 332 27.02 -4.09 -13.01
CA TRP A 332 25.68 -3.78 -13.45
C TRP A 332 25.64 -2.61 -14.42
N ASP A 333 26.38 -1.53 -14.18
CA ASP A 333 26.48 -0.38 -15.09
C ASP A 333 26.96 -0.79 -16.49
N GLU A 334 27.93 -1.70 -16.57
CA GLU A 334 28.42 -2.24 -17.83
C GLU A 334 27.35 -3.06 -18.56
N ALA A 335 26.63 -3.94 -17.83
CA ALA A 335 25.53 -4.73 -18.38
C ALA A 335 24.34 -3.84 -18.79
N PHE A 336 24.01 -2.85 -17.97
CA PHE A 336 22.94 -1.90 -18.24
C PHE A 336 23.27 -1.00 -19.44
N SER A 337 24.50 -0.55 -19.58
CA SER A 337 24.94 0.19 -20.77
C SER A 337 24.81 -0.64 -22.04
N THR A 338 25.14 -1.92 -21.98
CA THR A 338 24.95 -2.86 -23.09
C THR A 338 23.47 -3.02 -23.45
N TRP A 339 22.60 -3.14 -22.43
CA TRP A 339 21.15 -3.17 -22.63
C TRP A 339 20.64 -1.87 -23.27
N ARG A 340 21.08 -0.68 -22.81
CA ARG A 340 20.71 0.62 -23.40
C ARG A 340 21.09 0.72 -24.88
N GLU A 341 22.23 0.17 -25.28
CA GLU A 341 22.66 0.12 -26.68
C GLU A 341 21.80 -0.84 -27.52
N ARG A 342 21.38 -1.96 -26.94
CA ARG A 342 20.56 -2.98 -27.60
C ARG A 342 19.09 -2.56 -27.75
N GLU A 343 18.54 -1.86 -26.76
CA GLU A 343 17.11 -1.55 -26.61
C GLU A 343 16.81 -0.03 -26.62
N PRO A 344 17.26 0.75 -27.62
CA PRO A 344 17.16 2.22 -27.59
C PRO A 344 15.72 2.73 -27.48
N ASP A 345 14.74 2.01 -28.01
CA ASP A 345 13.33 2.40 -27.94
C ASP A 345 12.76 2.23 -26.51
N ARG A 346 13.29 1.28 -25.75
CA ARG A 346 12.88 1.02 -24.35
C ARG A 346 13.60 1.90 -23.34
N VAL A 347 14.74 2.48 -23.72
CA VAL A 347 15.47 3.43 -22.87
C VAL A 347 14.64 4.65 -22.53
N ALA A 348 13.91 5.22 -23.49
CA ALA A 348 13.03 6.37 -23.23
C ALA A 348 11.91 6.01 -22.25
N LEU A 349 11.38 4.79 -22.33
CA LEU A 349 10.41 4.28 -21.37
C LEU A 349 11.06 4.12 -19.99
N TRP A 350 12.21 3.48 -19.88
CA TRP A 350 12.97 3.35 -18.62
C TRP A 350 13.21 4.70 -17.94
N ASP A 351 13.74 5.68 -18.67
CA ASP A 351 14.03 6.99 -18.11
C ASP A 351 12.76 7.67 -17.58
N ARG A 352 11.64 7.57 -18.32
CA ARG A 352 10.34 8.11 -17.92
C ARG A 352 9.77 7.40 -16.66
N LEU A 353 9.83 6.06 -16.62
CA LEU A 353 9.34 5.27 -15.49
C LEU A 353 10.17 5.52 -14.23
N THR A 354 11.48 5.64 -14.36
CA THR A 354 12.40 5.94 -13.25
C THR A 354 12.11 7.31 -12.63
N GLU A 355 11.79 8.31 -13.47
CA GLU A 355 11.40 9.65 -13.04
C GLU A 355 9.91 9.76 -12.66
N ARG A 356 9.13 8.67 -12.75
CA ARG A 356 7.68 8.60 -12.50
C ARG A 356 6.88 9.62 -13.32
N ARG A 357 7.41 10.08 -14.45
CA ARG A 357 6.73 11.05 -15.32
C ARG A 357 5.64 10.38 -16.18
N LEU A 358 4.53 11.07 -16.35
CA LEU A 358 3.52 10.75 -17.35
C LEU A 358 4.01 11.22 -18.74
N PRO A 359 3.67 10.55 -19.85
CA PRO A 359 4.06 10.99 -21.18
C PRO A 359 3.33 12.26 -21.59
N ASP A 360 3.97 13.10 -22.42
CA ASP A 360 3.33 14.32 -22.94
C ASP A 360 2.06 13.96 -23.71
N GLY A 361 0.98 14.70 -23.46
CA GLY A 361 -0.31 14.54 -24.15
C GLY A 361 -1.10 13.28 -23.76
N TRP A 362 -0.69 12.53 -22.75
CA TRP A 362 -1.39 11.32 -22.32
C TRP A 362 -2.87 11.54 -21.97
N ALA A 363 -3.19 12.73 -21.43
CA ALA A 363 -4.55 13.10 -21.04
C ALA A 363 -5.49 13.28 -22.24
N ASP A 364 -4.95 13.48 -23.46
CA ASP A 364 -5.74 13.58 -24.68
C ASP A 364 -6.45 12.26 -25.02
N ALA A 365 -5.99 11.13 -24.47
CA ALA A 365 -6.62 9.83 -24.60
C ALA A 365 -7.88 9.67 -23.74
N LEU A 366 -8.10 10.54 -22.76
CA LEU A 366 -9.25 10.44 -21.86
C LEU A 366 -10.57 10.64 -22.61
N PRO A 367 -11.57 9.76 -22.44
CA PRO A 367 -12.84 9.87 -23.14
C PRO A 367 -13.68 11.04 -22.60
N THR A 368 -14.41 11.67 -23.49
CA THR A 368 -15.54 12.54 -23.17
C THR A 368 -16.85 11.81 -23.45
N PHE A 369 -17.86 12.09 -22.64
CA PHE A 369 -19.15 11.39 -22.71
C PHE A 369 -20.25 12.37 -23.11
N PRO A 370 -21.08 12.03 -24.11
CA PRO A 370 -22.12 12.94 -24.60
C PRO A 370 -23.23 13.15 -23.55
N ALA A 371 -23.72 14.37 -23.46
CA ALA A 371 -24.84 14.72 -22.59
C ALA A 371 -26.13 13.98 -23.00
N GLY A 372 -26.97 13.69 -22.01
CA GLY A 372 -28.29 13.06 -22.21
C GLY A 372 -28.22 11.53 -22.30
N GLU A 373 -27.06 10.92 -22.19
CA GLU A 373 -26.92 9.48 -21.97
C GLU A 373 -26.98 9.17 -20.47
N ASP A 374 -27.41 7.96 -20.13
CA ASP A 374 -27.32 7.42 -18.77
C ASP A 374 -26.18 6.40 -18.70
N LEU A 375 -25.15 6.67 -17.89
CA LEU A 375 -23.98 5.79 -17.75
C LEU A 375 -23.57 5.64 -16.29
N ALA A 376 -23.40 4.40 -15.83
CA ALA A 376 -22.82 4.11 -14.53
C ALA A 376 -21.36 4.60 -14.46
N THR A 377 -20.98 5.26 -13.37
CA THR A 377 -19.61 5.80 -13.25
C THR A 377 -18.55 4.70 -13.21
N ARG A 378 -18.86 3.47 -12.74
CA ARG A 378 -17.97 2.31 -12.88
C ARG A 378 -17.70 1.94 -14.36
N LYS A 379 -18.71 2.05 -15.25
CA LYS A 379 -18.54 1.79 -16.68
C LYS A 379 -17.74 2.90 -17.37
N ALA A 380 -17.94 4.15 -16.96
CA ALA A 380 -17.10 5.25 -17.41
C ALA A 380 -15.64 5.03 -17.03
N SER A 381 -15.37 4.60 -15.79
CA SER A 381 -14.02 4.26 -15.33
C SER A 381 -13.37 3.12 -16.13
N GLY A 382 -14.11 2.07 -16.48
CA GLY A 382 -13.62 1.00 -17.37
C GLY A 382 -13.22 1.52 -18.75
N LYS A 383 -14.03 2.43 -19.33
CA LYS A 383 -13.70 3.08 -20.60
C LYS A 383 -12.46 3.96 -20.49
N VAL A 384 -12.27 4.66 -19.37
CA VAL A 384 -11.05 5.43 -19.08
C VAL A 384 -9.83 4.51 -19.03
N LEU A 385 -9.89 3.41 -18.28
CA LEU A 385 -8.79 2.44 -18.18
C LEU A 385 -8.41 1.86 -19.56
N SER A 386 -9.40 1.45 -20.35
CA SER A 386 -9.16 0.92 -21.71
C SER A 386 -8.58 1.99 -22.64
N ALA A 387 -8.99 3.25 -22.51
CA ALA A 387 -8.46 4.36 -23.32
C ALA A 387 -7.02 4.73 -22.93
N LEU A 388 -6.66 4.59 -21.65
CA LEU A 388 -5.31 4.84 -21.15
C LEU A 388 -4.33 3.70 -21.45
N ALA A 389 -4.82 2.49 -21.70
CA ALA A 389 -3.99 1.31 -21.92
C ALA A 389 -2.91 1.52 -23.00
N PRO A 390 -3.19 2.07 -24.19
CA PRO A 390 -2.17 2.27 -25.23
C PRO A 390 -1.11 3.33 -24.90
N VAL A 391 -1.42 4.30 -24.03
CA VAL A 391 -0.56 5.45 -23.75
C VAL A 391 0.20 5.35 -22.43
N LEU A 392 -0.29 4.53 -21.49
CA LEU A 392 0.32 4.30 -20.18
C LEU A 392 0.62 2.80 -19.96
N PRO A 393 1.66 2.24 -20.58
CA PRO A 393 1.99 0.81 -20.44
C PRO A 393 2.33 0.41 -18.99
N GLU A 394 2.74 1.36 -18.16
CA GLU A 394 3.01 1.20 -16.73
C GLU A 394 1.74 1.14 -15.86
N LEU A 395 0.58 1.58 -16.36
CA LEU A 395 -0.68 1.47 -15.63
C LEU A 395 -1.21 0.04 -15.77
N TRP A 396 -1.36 -0.67 -14.67
CA TRP A 396 -1.83 -2.05 -14.63
C TRP A 396 -2.55 -2.36 -13.32
N GLY A 397 -3.37 -3.39 -13.31
CA GLY A 397 -4.12 -3.71 -12.12
C GLY A 397 -5.27 -4.67 -12.40
N GLY A 398 -6.19 -4.76 -11.47
CA GLY A 398 -7.32 -5.69 -11.59
C GLY A 398 -8.20 -5.65 -10.36
N SER A 399 -8.80 -6.78 -9.99
CA SER A 399 -9.73 -6.82 -8.88
C SER A 399 -9.63 -8.07 -8.02
N ALA A 400 -10.26 -7.98 -6.84
CA ALA A 400 -10.48 -9.11 -5.96
C ALA A 400 -11.70 -9.93 -6.45
N ASP A 401 -11.52 -10.68 -7.55
CA ASP A 401 -12.52 -11.56 -8.18
C ASP A 401 -13.78 -10.84 -8.74
N LEU A 402 -13.69 -9.54 -9.00
CA LEU A 402 -14.82 -8.71 -9.42
C LEU A 402 -14.57 -7.96 -10.73
N ALA A 403 -13.68 -8.45 -11.62
CA ALA A 403 -13.22 -7.72 -12.80
C ALA A 403 -14.37 -7.19 -13.68
N GLU A 404 -15.37 -8.03 -14.00
CA GLU A 404 -16.54 -7.63 -14.78
C GLU A 404 -17.45 -6.66 -14.01
N SER A 405 -17.71 -6.95 -12.71
CA SER A 405 -18.57 -6.11 -11.88
C SER A 405 -17.98 -4.72 -11.64
N ASN A 406 -16.67 -4.64 -11.49
CA ASN A 406 -15.95 -3.37 -11.26
C ASN A 406 -15.61 -2.66 -12.58
N ASN A 407 -15.70 -3.33 -13.72
CA ASN A 407 -15.19 -2.86 -15.02
C ASN A 407 -13.69 -2.47 -14.91
N SER A 408 -12.89 -3.34 -14.30
CA SER A 408 -11.49 -3.06 -13.98
C SER A 408 -10.47 -3.76 -14.89
N ALA A 409 -10.89 -4.57 -15.84
CA ALA A 409 -10.03 -5.09 -16.90
C ALA A 409 -9.89 -4.05 -18.03
N MET A 410 -8.72 -3.99 -18.64
CA MET A 410 -8.46 -3.19 -19.83
C MET A 410 -8.73 -4.04 -21.07
N ASP A 411 -9.50 -3.52 -22.01
CA ASP A 411 -9.90 -4.25 -23.20
C ASP A 411 -8.70 -4.69 -24.05
N GLY A 412 -8.63 -5.99 -24.36
CA GLY A 412 -7.59 -6.56 -25.22
C GLY A 412 -6.22 -6.78 -24.55
N GLU A 413 -6.09 -6.49 -23.26
CA GLU A 413 -4.85 -6.70 -22.52
C GLU A 413 -4.83 -8.09 -21.85
N PRO A 414 -3.71 -8.85 -21.95
CA PRO A 414 -3.62 -10.19 -21.36
C PRO A 414 -3.57 -10.13 -19.82
N SER A 415 -3.93 -11.25 -19.21
CA SER A 415 -3.85 -11.46 -17.77
C SER A 415 -2.41 -11.74 -17.32
N PHE A 416 -2.02 -11.16 -16.19
CA PHE A 416 -0.75 -11.44 -15.53
C PHE A 416 -0.81 -12.80 -14.84
N VAL A 417 -0.70 -13.87 -15.62
CA VAL A 417 -0.64 -15.25 -15.15
C VAL A 417 0.26 -16.07 -16.08
N PRO A 418 0.96 -17.10 -15.59
CA PRO A 418 1.67 -18.01 -16.46
C PRO A 418 0.74 -18.60 -17.54
N GLU A 419 1.23 -18.80 -18.77
CA GLU A 419 0.46 -19.34 -19.89
C GLU A 419 -0.19 -20.70 -19.53
N SER A 420 0.48 -21.50 -18.70
CA SER A 420 -0.03 -22.77 -18.19
C SER A 420 -1.34 -22.66 -17.37
N LYS A 421 -1.69 -21.45 -16.91
CA LYS A 421 -2.84 -21.16 -16.05
C LYS A 421 -3.91 -20.30 -16.75
N GLN A 422 -3.76 -20.04 -18.05
CA GLN A 422 -4.78 -19.35 -18.84
C GLN A 422 -6.10 -20.13 -18.86
N THR A 423 -7.18 -19.43 -19.08
CA THR A 423 -8.53 -20.01 -19.16
C THR A 423 -9.19 -19.68 -20.50
N GLY A 424 -10.37 -20.24 -20.75
CA GLY A 424 -11.13 -19.90 -21.97
C GLY A 424 -11.61 -18.43 -22.02
N MET A 425 -11.61 -17.72 -20.90
CA MET A 425 -12.02 -16.32 -20.80
C MET A 425 -10.82 -15.37 -20.68
N TRP A 426 -9.72 -15.79 -20.07
CA TRP A 426 -8.56 -14.97 -19.75
C TRP A 426 -7.31 -15.56 -20.41
N GLU A 427 -6.78 -14.84 -21.39
CA GLU A 427 -5.48 -15.14 -21.99
C GLU A 427 -4.38 -14.88 -20.97
N GLY A 428 -3.44 -15.81 -20.82
CA GLY A 428 -2.33 -15.71 -19.87
C GLY A 428 -1.05 -15.25 -20.56
N ASP A 429 -0.39 -14.29 -19.92
CA ASP A 429 0.97 -13.84 -20.24
C ASP A 429 1.65 -13.53 -18.91
N GLU A 430 2.84 -14.09 -18.67
CA GLU A 430 3.58 -13.85 -17.43
C GLU A 430 3.90 -12.36 -17.18
N TYR A 431 3.93 -11.56 -18.26
CA TYR A 431 4.10 -10.11 -18.25
C TYR A 431 2.79 -9.35 -18.45
N GLY A 432 1.65 -10.04 -18.38
CA GLY A 432 0.34 -9.47 -18.63
C GLY A 432 -0.03 -8.30 -17.73
N ARG A 433 -1.19 -7.71 -17.97
CA ARG A 433 -1.56 -6.41 -17.40
C ARG A 433 -2.73 -6.48 -16.44
N THR A 434 -3.62 -7.47 -16.63
CA THR A 434 -4.77 -7.66 -15.75
C THR A 434 -4.39 -8.58 -14.59
N LEU A 435 -4.47 -8.04 -13.34
CA LEU A 435 -4.19 -8.77 -12.12
C LEU A 435 -5.47 -9.43 -11.58
N HIS A 436 -5.42 -10.75 -11.41
CA HIS A 436 -6.47 -11.51 -10.74
C HIS A 436 -6.04 -11.83 -9.32
N PHE A 437 -6.43 -10.97 -8.36
CA PHE A 437 -6.06 -11.19 -6.95
C PHE A 437 -6.84 -12.33 -6.30
N GLY A 438 -7.98 -12.75 -6.90
CA GLY A 438 -8.95 -13.63 -6.27
C GLY A 438 -9.66 -12.90 -5.11
N ILE A 439 -10.42 -13.63 -4.29
CA ILE A 439 -11.15 -13.04 -3.15
C ILE A 439 -10.17 -12.78 -2.00
N ARG A 440 -9.33 -11.72 -2.14
CA ARG A 440 -8.20 -11.39 -1.26
C ARG A 440 -7.97 -9.88 -1.22
N GLU A 441 -8.92 -9.11 -0.72
CA GLU A 441 -8.87 -7.64 -0.70
C GLU A 441 -7.70 -7.12 0.14
N HIS A 442 -7.43 -7.75 1.29
CA HIS A 442 -6.35 -7.34 2.18
C HIS A 442 -4.98 -7.51 1.52
N ALA A 443 -4.72 -8.69 0.95
CA ALA A 443 -3.49 -8.93 0.20
C ALA A 443 -3.39 -8.06 -1.05
N MET A 444 -4.50 -7.85 -1.78
CA MET A 444 -4.53 -6.92 -2.91
C MET A 444 -3.99 -5.55 -2.49
N GLY A 445 -4.54 -4.96 -1.42
CA GLY A 445 -4.07 -3.66 -0.93
C GLY A 445 -2.58 -3.65 -0.56
N ALA A 446 -2.09 -4.69 0.13
CA ALA A 446 -0.69 -4.81 0.51
C ALA A 446 0.24 -5.01 -0.70
N MET A 447 -0.18 -5.84 -1.66
CA MET A 447 0.57 -6.04 -2.91
C MET A 447 0.65 -4.77 -3.75
N LEU A 448 -0.42 -3.96 -3.83
CA LEU A 448 -0.39 -2.66 -4.51
C LEU A 448 0.62 -1.71 -3.87
N ASN A 449 0.74 -1.72 -2.53
CA ASN A 449 1.79 -0.97 -1.83
C ASN A 449 3.18 -1.43 -2.26
N GLY A 450 3.40 -2.75 -2.32
CA GLY A 450 4.66 -3.33 -2.77
C GLY A 450 5.01 -2.99 -4.21
N ILE A 451 4.04 -3.04 -5.13
CA ILE A 451 4.23 -2.64 -6.53
C ILE A 451 4.66 -1.17 -6.60
N THR A 452 4.02 -0.31 -5.84
CA THR A 452 4.33 1.12 -5.82
C THR A 452 5.72 1.41 -5.24
N LEU A 453 6.11 0.71 -4.17
CA LEU A 453 7.42 0.81 -3.53
C LEU A 453 8.56 0.30 -4.42
N HIS A 454 8.32 -0.76 -5.19
CA HIS A 454 9.29 -1.24 -6.17
C HIS A 454 9.62 -0.15 -7.20
N GLY A 455 8.62 0.65 -7.58
CA GLY A 455 8.71 1.70 -8.57
C GLY A 455 8.56 1.18 -10.00
N GLY A 456 8.70 2.07 -10.99
CA GLY A 456 8.62 1.73 -12.42
C GLY A 456 7.20 1.55 -12.95
N THR A 457 6.22 1.14 -12.14
CA THR A 457 4.84 0.92 -12.58
C THR A 457 3.81 1.61 -11.68
N ARG A 458 2.58 1.76 -12.17
CA ARG A 458 1.46 2.43 -11.48
C ARG A 458 0.31 1.44 -11.31
N PRO A 459 0.09 0.92 -10.08
CA PRO A 459 -0.94 -0.08 -9.86
C PRO A 459 -2.31 0.52 -9.53
N TYR A 460 -3.37 -0.21 -9.89
CA TYR A 460 -4.70 -0.03 -9.32
C TYR A 460 -5.29 -1.36 -8.87
N GLY A 461 -6.19 -1.30 -7.87
CA GLY A 461 -6.91 -2.48 -7.39
C GLY A 461 -8.37 -2.18 -7.11
N ALA A 462 -9.26 -3.06 -7.55
CA ALA A 462 -10.69 -2.85 -7.51
C ALA A 462 -11.43 -3.85 -6.62
N THR A 463 -12.43 -3.36 -5.92
CA THR A 463 -13.42 -4.14 -5.18
C THR A 463 -14.69 -3.32 -4.97
N PHE A 464 -15.72 -3.85 -4.34
CA PHE A 464 -16.86 -3.05 -3.89
C PHE A 464 -16.45 -2.15 -2.72
N LEU A 465 -17.05 -0.97 -2.60
CA LEU A 465 -16.70 -0.01 -1.56
C LEU A 465 -16.87 -0.62 -0.14
N THR A 466 -17.90 -1.41 0.08
CA THR A 466 -18.09 -2.08 1.37
C THR A 466 -16.94 -3.00 1.75
N PHE A 467 -16.25 -3.61 0.77
CA PHE A 467 -15.11 -4.49 1.02
C PHE A 467 -13.78 -3.74 1.19
N SER A 468 -13.80 -2.41 1.13
CA SER A 468 -12.67 -1.60 1.60
C SER A 468 -12.33 -1.86 3.07
N ASP A 469 -13.30 -2.36 3.85
CA ASP A 469 -13.10 -2.77 5.25
C ASP A 469 -12.09 -3.91 5.38
N TYR A 470 -12.10 -4.88 4.44
CA TYR A 470 -11.11 -5.97 4.44
C TYR A 470 -9.69 -5.47 4.15
N MET A 471 -9.53 -4.45 3.34
CA MET A 471 -8.23 -3.93 2.92
C MET A 471 -7.76 -2.69 3.72
N ARG A 472 -8.55 -2.25 4.70
CA ARG A 472 -8.31 -1.03 5.46
C ARG A 472 -6.90 -0.89 6.05
N PRO A 473 -6.28 -1.93 6.65
CA PRO A 473 -4.90 -1.83 7.14
C PRO A 473 -3.90 -1.48 6.04
N SER A 474 -4.01 -2.09 4.87
CA SER A 474 -3.13 -1.84 3.72
C SER A 474 -3.33 -0.43 3.13
N VAL A 475 -4.58 0.05 3.03
CA VAL A 475 -4.90 1.42 2.62
C VAL A 475 -4.28 2.45 3.59
N ARG A 476 -4.37 2.17 4.90
CA ARG A 476 -3.74 3.01 5.92
C ARG A 476 -2.21 3.04 5.78
N MET A 477 -1.59 1.90 5.44
CA MET A 477 -0.14 1.85 5.20
C MET A 477 0.26 2.64 3.96
N ALA A 478 -0.53 2.60 2.88
CA ALA A 478 -0.32 3.44 1.71
C ALA A 478 -0.36 4.93 2.06
N ALA A 479 -1.38 5.36 2.82
CA ALA A 479 -1.53 6.75 3.25
C ALA A 479 -0.38 7.20 4.18
N LEU A 480 0.01 6.35 5.13
CA LEU A 480 1.13 6.62 6.05
C LEU A 480 2.47 6.77 5.32
N SER A 481 2.67 5.99 4.26
CA SER A 481 3.91 5.95 3.48
C SER A 481 3.84 6.79 2.20
N HIS A 482 2.81 7.62 2.04
CA HIS A 482 2.63 8.52 0.89
C HIS A 482 2.70 7.81 -0.49
N LEU A 483 2.17 6.58 -0.57
CA LEU A 483 2.23 5.77 -1.77
C LEU A 483 1.07 6.10 -2.73
N PRO A 484 1.31 6.50 -3.97
CA PRO A 484 0.26 6.82 -4.94
C PRO A 484 -0.38 5.55 -5.53
N VAL A 485 -1.10 4.82 -4.70
CA VAL A 485 -1.91 3.66 -5.06
C VAL A 485 -3.30 4.11 -5.45
N VAL A 486 -3.88 3.53 -6.49
CA VAL A 486 -5.26 3.81 -6.90
C VAL A 486 -6.17 2.66 -6.48
N TYR A 487 -7.18 2.97 -5.66
CA TYR A 487 -8.23 2.04 -5.29
C TYR A 487 -9.50 2.36 -6.08
N VAL A 488 -10.06 1.38 -6.78
CA VAL A 488 -11.31 1.52 -7.54
C VAL A 488 -12.42 0.84 -6.75
N TRP A 489 -13.21 1.63 -6.04
CA TRP A 489 -14.29 1.15 -5.19
C TRP A 489 -15.64 1.35 -5.86
N THR A 490 -16.19 0.29 -6.45
CA THR A 490 -17.51 0.36 -7.10
C THR A 490 -18.63 0.03 -6.13
N HIS A 491 -19.89 0.13 -6.57
CA HIS A 491 -21.07 -0.13 -5.72
C HIS A 491 -21.07 0.79 -4.49
N ASP A 492 -20.92 2.09 -4.74
CA ASP A 492 -20.54 3.13 -3.81
C ASP A 492 -21.64 3.54 -2.80
N SER A 493 -22.86 3.04 -2.95
CA SER A 493 -24.01 3.42 -2.09
C SER A 493 -25.13 2.36 -2.09
N ILE A 494 -26.21 2.66 -1.38
CA ILE A 494 -27.48 1.90 -1.45
C ILE A 494 -28.01 1.76 -2.89
N GLY A 495 -27.52 2.57 -3.82
CA GLY A 495 -27.83 2.52 -5.24
C GLY A 495 -27.41 1.25 -5.97
N LEU A 496 -26.67 0.35 -5.30
CA LEU A 496 -26.40 -0.97 -5.83
C LEU A 496 -27.64 -1.88 -5.83
N GLY A 497 -28.62 -1.61 -4.93
CA GLY A 497 -29.96 -2.22 -5.00
C GLY A 497 -30.09 -3.56 -4.29
N GLU A 498 -30.40 -4.60 -5.03
CA GLU A 498 -30.98 -5.86 -4.57
C GLU A 498 -30.04 -6.71 -3.69
N ASP A 499 -28.71 -6.53 -3.79
CA ASP A 499 -27.71 -7.26 -2.97
C ASP A 499 -27.89 -6.93 -1.46
N GLY A 500 -28.46 -5.76 -1.15
CA GLY A 500 -28.92 -5.43 0.19
C GLY A 500 -27.82 -4.99 1.16
N PRO A 501 -28.15 -4.97 2.48
CA PRO A 501 -27.35 -4.27 3.50
C PRO A 501 -25.90 -4.74 3.63
N THR A 502 -25.61 -6.01 3.34
CA THR A 502 -24.25 -6.57 3.46
C THR A 502 -23.30 -6.03 2.40
N HIS A 503 -23.83 -5.44 1.31
CA HIS A 503 -23.08 -4.87 0.20
C HIS A 503 -23.22 -3.34 0.10
N GLN A 504 -24.17 -2.76 0.83
CA GLN A 504 -24.48 -1.33 0.80
C GLN A 504 -23.62 -0.56 1.81
N PRO A 505 -22.63 0.22 1.37
CA PRO A 505 -21.83 1.05 2.26
C PRO A 505 -22.68 2.20 2.83
N ILE A 506 -22.54 2.48 4.10
CA ILE A 506 -23.22 3.56 4.83
C ILE A 506 -22.20 4.49 5.48
N GLU A 507 -21.34 3.94 6.36
CA GLU A 507 -20.32 4.69 7.10
C GLU A 507 -18.99 4.81 6.37
N HIS A 508 -18.78 4.05 5.31
CA HIS A 508 -17.46 3.85 4.66
C HIS A 508 -16.84 5.16 4.14
N LEU A 509 -17.62 6.02 3.46
CA LEU A 509 -17.11 7.28 2.95
C LEU A 509 -16.59 8.18 4.08
N ALA A 510 -17.35 8.33 5.16
CA ALA A 510 -16.93 9.11 6.33
C ALA A 510 -15.69 8.50 7.01
N ALA A 511 -15.66 7.16 7.16
CA ALA A 511 -14.56 6.44 7.78
C ALA A 511 -13.27 6.49 6.93
N LEU A 512 -13.37 6.49 5.61
CA LEU A 512 -12.23 6.64 4.70
C LEU A 512 -11.70 8.07 4.68
N ARG A 513 -12.58 9.08 4.60
CA ARG A 513 -12.20 10.52 4.71
C ARG A 513 -11.55 10.87 6.04
N ALA A 514 -11.79 10.09 7.10
CA ALA A 514 -11.10 10.26 8.39
C ALA A 514 -9.64 9.78 8.38
N MET A 515 -9.16 9.15 7.31
CA MET A 515 -7.79 8.64 7.19
C MET A 515 -6.88 9.74 6.61
N PRO A 516 -5.92 10.29 7.39
CA PRO A 516 -5.03 11.32 6.89
C PRO A 516 -4.22 10.85 5.68
N GLY A 517 -4.12 11.67 4.63
CA GLY A 517 -3.33 11.36 3.45
C GLY A 517 -3.99 10.43 2.43
N LEU A 518 -5.26 10.10 2.58
CA LEU A 518 -6.06 9.37 1.60
C LEU A 518 -7.04 10.32 0.92
N ASP A 519 -7.01 10.41 -0.40
CA ASP A 519 -8.00 11.13 -1.18
C ASP A 519 -9.21 10.23 -1.47
N VAL A 520 -10.44 10.69 -1.17
CA VAL A 520 -11.68 9.97 -1.43
C VAL A 520 -12.48 10.70 -2.49
N VAL A 521 -12.48 10.16 -3.71
CA VAL A 521 -13.02 10.83 -4.90
C VAL A 521 -14.32 10.14 -5.32
N ARG A 522 -15.45 10.87 -5.33
CA ARG A 522 -16.76 10.34 -5.68
C ARG A 522 -17.42 11.16 -6.78
N PRO A 523 -17.10 10.88 -8.06
CA PRO A 523 -17.60 11.66 -9.20
C PRO A 523 -19.10 11.47 -9.44
N GLY A 524 -19.80 12.55 -9.81
CA GLY A 524 -21.25 12.58 -10.00
C GLY A 524 -21.73 12.18 -11.39
N ASP A 525 -20.87 12.15 -12.39
CA ASP A 525 -21.18 11.66 -13.75
C ASP A 525 -19.94 11.12 -14.47
N ALA A 526 -20.14 10.67 -15.71
CA ALA A 526 -19.07 10.05 -16.51
C ALA A 526 -17.94 11.04 -16.89
N ASN A 527 -18.23 12.32 -17.12
CA ASN A 527 -17.20 13.32 -17.45
C ASN A 527 -16.37 13.68 -16.21
N GLU A 528 -17.00 13.72 -15.03
CA GLU A 528 -16.26 13.86 -13.77
C GLU A 528 -15.31 12.68 -13.52
N VAL A 529 -15.68 11.44 -13.94
CA VAL A 529 -14.79 10.26 -13.84
C VAL A 529 -13.51 10.44 -14.66
N SER A 530 -13.59 10.97 -15.88
CA SER A 530 -12.41 11.20 -16.72
C SER A 530 -11.44 12.19 -16.06
N VAL A 531 -11.96 13.31 -15.54
CA VAL A 531 -11.13 14.31 -14.86
C VAL A 531 -10.61 13.77 -13.52
N ALA A 532 -11.41 12.98 -12.79
CA ALA A 532 -10.97 12.35 -11.54
C ALA A 532 -9.77 11.42 -11.77
N TRP A 533 -9.84 10.54 -12.78
CA TRP A 533 -8.70 9.69 -13.15
C TRP A 533 -7.46 10.49 -13.53
N ARG A 534 -7.61 11.55 -14.32
CA ARG A 534 -6.51 12.44 -14.67
C ARG A 534 -5.84 12.98 -13.40
N THR A 535 -6.62 13.60 -12.54
CA THR A 535 -6.12 14.25 -11.33
C THR A 535 -5.45 13.23 -10.38
N ILE A 536 -6.03 12.04 -10.21
CA ILE A 536 -5.45 10.96 -9.40
C ILE A 536 -4.08 10.55 -9.96
N LEU A 537 -3.94 10.38 -11.28
CA LEU A 537 -2.68 9.97 -11.90
C LEU A 537 -1.60 11.06 -11.88
N GLU A 538 -2.00 12.33 -11.83
CA GLU A 538 -1.11 13.49 -11.68
C GLU A 538 -0.57 13.63 -10.24
N HIS A 539 -1.31 13.12 -9.22
CA HIS A 539 -0.82 13.07 -7.85
C HIS A 539 0.12 11.86 -7.68
N ASP A 540 1.31 12.09 -7.15
CA ASP A 540 2.34 11.06 -7.00
C ASP A 540 2.81 10.89 -5.54
N ASP A 541 2.13 11.57 -4.60
CA ASP A 541 2.54 11.66 -3.19
C ASP A 541 1.52 11.07 -2.20
N ARG A 542 0.42 10.47 -2.68
CA ARG A 542 -0.62 9.91 -1.80
C ARG A 542 -1.55 8.93 -2.51
N PRO A 543 -2.17 7.99 -1.79
CA PRO A 543 -3.18 7.11 -2.37
C PRO A 543 -4.50 7.83 -2.60
N ALA A 544 -5.25 7.34 -3.60
CA ALA A 544 -6.60 7.80 -3.87
C ALA A 544 -7.56 6.63 -4.05
N GLY A 545 -8.77 6.75 -3.48
CA GLY A 545 -9.89 5.84 -3.71
C GLY A 545 -10.98 6.51 -4.52
N ILE A 546 -11.29 5.97 -5.70
CA ILE A 546 -12.39 6.45 -6.54
C ILE A 546 -13.65 5.60 -6.29
N ALA A 547 -14.69 6.22 -5.71
CA ALA A 547 -15.97 5.59 -5.38
C ALA A 547 -16.98 5.76 -6.52
N LEU A 548 -17.48 4.65 -7.08
CA LEU A 548 -18.18 4.59 -8.35
C LEU A 548 -19.53 3.88 -8.24
N SER A 549 -20.56 4.43 -8.89
CA SER A 549 -21.92 3.88 -8.89
C SER A 549 -22.05 2.58 -9.69
N ARG A 550 -22.93 1.68 -9.20
CA ARG A 550 -23.43 0.54 -9.98
C ARG A 550 -24.52 0.94 -10.94
N GLN A 551 -25.47 1.76 -10.47
CA GLN A 551 -26.59 2.28 -11.24
C GLN A 551 -26.12 3.31 -12.26
N ASN A 552 -26.86 3.46 -13.34
CA ASN A 552 -26.62 4.50 -14.32
C ASN A 552 -26.97 5.88 -13.72
N LEU A 553 -26.21 6.88 -14.09
CA LEU A 553 -26.39 8.29 -13.73
C LEU A 553 -26.50 9.12 -15.01
N PRO A 554 -27.27 10.23 -15.00
CA PRO A 554 -27.30 11.14 -16.15
C PRO A 554 -25.92 11.73 -16.41
N VAL A 555 -25.53 11.79 -17.67
CA VAL A 555 -24.36 12.56 -18.11
C VAL A 555 -24.82 13.99 -18.37
N PHE A 556 -24.33 14.92 -17.55
CA PHE A 556 -24.70 16.33 -17.64
C PHE A 556 -24.09 17.01 -18.87
N PRO A 557 -24.76 18.03 -19.44
CA PRO A 557 -24.10 18.97 -20.34
C PRO A 557 -22.86 19.57 -19.68
N ARG A 558 -21.87 19.91 -20.51
CA ARG A 558 -20.65 20.55 -20.00
C ARG A 558 -20.35 21.74 -20.91
N ASP A 559 -20.13 22.93 -20.30
CA ASP A 559 -19.94 24.18 -20.97
C ASP A 559 -21.17 24.62 -21.84
N GLU A 560 -22.33 24.02 -21.58
CA GLU A 560 -23.60 24.25 -22.27
C GLU A 560 -24.74 24.32 -21.25
N ASP A 561 -25.85 24.96 -21.57
CA ASP A 561 -27.07 25.08 -20.76
C ASP A 561 -26.83 25.57 -19.31
N GLY A 562 -25.75 26.33 -19.09
CA GLY A 562 -25.36 26.85 -17.77
C GLY A 562 -24.58 25.89 -16.89
N PHE A 563 -24.31 24.68 -17.34
CA PHE A 563 -23.44 23.75 -16.65
C PHE A 563 -21.96 24.11 -16.87
N ALA A 564 -21.20 24.09 -15.77
CA ALA A 564 -19.76 24.30 -15.82
C ALA A 564 -19.01 23.09 -16.40
N SER A 565 -17.76 23.31 -16.81
CA SER A 565 -16.83 22.26 -17.22
C SER A 565 -16.58 21.26 -16.11
N ALA A 566 -16.38 19.99 -16.47
CA ALA A 566 -15.94 18.95 -15.53
C ALA A 566 -14.53 19.19 -14.97
N GLU A 567 -13.74 20.08 -15.57
CA GLU A 567 -12.39 20.45 -15.10
C GLU A 567 -12.36 20.90 -13.64
N GLY A 568 -13.48 21.41 -13.12
CA GLY A 568 -13.62 21.77 -11.71
C GLY A 568 -13.38 20.63 -10.71
N VAL A 569 -13.49 19.37 -11.15
CA VAL A 569 -13.19 18.18 -10.34
C VAL A 569 -11.75 18.20 -9.82
N ALA A 570 -10.79 18.65 -10.62
CA ALA A 570 -9.39 18.74 -10.23
C ALA A 570 -9.14 19.65 -9.00
N ARG A 571 -10.10 20.50 -8.66
CA ARG A 571 -10.07 21.37 -7.48
C ARG A 571 -10.91 20.84 -6.30
N GLY A 572 -11.49 19.64 -6.44
CA GLY A 572 -12.21 18.91 -5.40
C GLY A 572 -13.67 19.30 -5.21
N ALA A 573 -14.04 20.56 -5.44
CA ALA A 573 -15.41 21.03 -5.52
C ALA A 573 -15.47 22.25 -6.43
N TYR A 574 -16.62 22.46 -7.08
CA TYR A 574 -16.84 23.58 -7.99
C TYR A 574 -18.33 23.89 -8.14
N VAL A 575 -18.64 25.09 -8.56
CA VAL A 575 -20.02 25.48 -8.90
C VAL A 575 -20.38 24.83 -10.24
N LEU A 576 -21.26 23.81 -10.17
CA LEU A 576 -21.74 23.10 -11.36
C LEU A 576 -22.79 23.89 -12.10
N LEU A 577 -23.72 24.54 -11.35
CA LEU A 577 -24.76 25.41 -11.86
C LEU A 577 -24.88 26.63 -10.97
N ASP A 578 -24.79 27.80 -11.58
CA ASP A 578 -25.01 29.09 -10.90
C ASP A 578 -26.43 29.23 -10.34
N ALA A 579 -26.59 30.21 -9.46
CA ALA A 579 -27.89 30.53 -8.90
C ALA A 579 -28.95 30.70 -9.99
N SER A 580 -30.11 30.06 -9.79
CA SER A 580 -31.22 30.11 -10.76
C SER A 580 -31.62 31.56 -11.07
N PRO A 581 -31.77 31.94 -12.35
CA PRO A 581 -32.43 33.19 -12.67
C PRO A 581 -33.88 33.09 -12.16
N ILE A 582 -34.32 34.10 -11.45
CA ILE A 582 -35.74 34.34 -11.16
C ILE A 582 -36.19 35.50 -12.01
N ASP A 583 -37.44 35.42 -12.53
CA ASP A 583 -38.11 36.49 -13.27
C ASP A 583 -38.34 37.68 -12.32
N ASP A 584 -37.27 38.40 -12.01
CA ASP A 584 -37.36 39.74 -11.43
C ASP A 584 -36.92 40.77 -12.49
N ASP A 585 -37.54 41.89 -12.48
CA ASP A 585 -37.26 42.99 -13.44
C ASP A 585 -35.79 43.51 -13.39
N SER A 586 -34.92 42.90 -12.54
CA SER A 586 -33.55 43.35 -12.32
C SER A 586 -32.54 42.76 -13.32
N GLY A 587 -32.81 41.62 -13.95
CA GLY A 587 -31.96 40.99 -14.98
C GLY A 587 -30.54 40.62 -14.50
N THR A 588 -30.28 40.68 -13.18
CA THR A 588 -29.00 40.33 -12.58
C THR A 588 -29.05 38.93 -11.93
N SER A 589 -28.06 38.12 -12.17
CA SER A 589 -27.79 36.92 -11.32
C SER A 589 -27.49 37.46 -9.91
N GLY A 590 -28.46 37.37 -9.00
CA GLY A 590 -28.28 37.75 -7.60
C GLY A 590 -27.50 36.68 -6.84
N GLU A 591 -27.02 37.02 -5.63
CA GLU A 591 -26.42 36.02 -4.71
C GLU A 591 -27.41 34.86 -4.49
N PRO A 592 -26.92 33.61 -4.35
CA PRO A 592 -27.79 32.48 -4.09
C PRO A 592 -28.45 32.57 -2.70
N ASP A 593 -29.74 32.18 -2.63
CA ASP A 593 -30.44 32.03 -1.37
C ASP A 593 -30.03 30.75 -0.62
N VAL A 594 -29.58 29.74 -1.36
CA VAL A 594 -29.14 28.43 -0.82
C VAL A 594 -28.12 27.75 -1.73
N LEU A 595 -27.15 27.04 -1.12
CA LEU A 595 -26.23 26.14 -1.82
C LEU A 595 -26.71 24.71 -1.68
N LEU A 596 -26.82 23.99 -2.79
CA LEU A 596 -27.11 22.55 -2.86
C LEU A 596 -25.82 21.81 -3.21
N ILE A 597 -25.27 21.03 -2.28
CA ILE A 597 -23.98 20.39 -2.40
C ILE A 597 -24.18 18.90 -2.59
N GLY A 598 -23.86 18.38 -3.78
CA GLY A 598 -23.99 16.97 -4.11
C GLY A 598 -22.63 16.30 -4.37
N THR A 599 -22.57 15.00 -4.08
CA THR A 599 -21.42 14.16 -4.42
C THR A 599 -21.91 12.82 -4.97
N GLY A 600 -21.18 12.27 -5.95
CA GLY A 600 -21.54 11.00 -6.55
C GLY A 600 -22.94 10.96 -7.13
N SER A 601 -23.61 9.82 -6.95
CA SER A 601 -24.95 9.58 -7.51
C SER A 601 -26.03 10.56 -7.05
N GLU A 602 -25.84 11.27 -5.94
CA GLU A 602 -26.81 12.21 -5.40
C GLU A 602 -26.70 13.62 -5.99
N LEU A 603 -25.67 13.92 -6.77
CA LEU A 603 -25.53 15.20 -7.46
C LEU A 603 -26.74 15.52 -8.35
N GLN A 604 -27.31 14.51 -9.02
CA GLN A 604 -28.53 14.66 -9.84
C GLN A 604 -29.74 15.15 -9.02
N LEU A 605 -29.82 14.78 -7.74
CA LEU A 605 -30.92 15.22 -6.86
C LEU A 605 -30.79 16.72 -6.55
N ALA A 606 -29.56 17.20 -6.37
CA ALA A 606 -29.28 18.62 -6.18
C ALA A 606 -29.62 19.44 -7.45
N VAL A 607 -29.29 18.92 -8.63
CA VAL A 607 -29.65 19.53 -9.93
C VAL A 607 -31.17 19.62 -10.09
N ALA A 608 -31.89 18.52 -9.86
CA ALA A 608 -33.36 18.50 -9.96
C ALA A 608 -34.04 19.39 -8.91
N ALA A 609 -33.47 19.47 -7.68
CA ALA A 609 -34.00 20.36 -6.64
C ALA A 609 -33.84 21.83 -6.99
N ARG A 610 -32.73 22.23 -7.64
CA ARG A 610 -32.50 23.61 -8.11
C ARG A 610 -33.62 24.08 -9.05
N GLU A 611 -34.03 23.24 -10.00
CA GLU A 611 -35.10 23.57 -10.95
C GLU A 611 -36.46 23.80 -10.24
N ARG A 612 -36.76 22.95 -9.24
CA ARG A 612 -38.01 23.08 -8.45
C ARG A 612 -38.00 24.32 -7.57
N LEU A 613 -36.88 24.60 -6.89
CA LEU A 613 -36.71 25.79 -6.06
C LEU A 613 -36.82 27.09 -6.89
N ALA A 614 -36.36 27.09 -8.15
CA ALA A 614 -36.56 28.20 -9.05
C ALA A 614 -38.05 28.49 -9.32
N GLY A 615 -38.85 27.40 -9.42
CA GLY A 615 -40.34 27.55 -9.50
C GLY A 615 -40.97 28.17 -8.25
N ASP A 616 -40.35 28.06 -7.08
CA ASP A 616 -40.73 28.67 -5.82
C ASP A 616 -40.14 30.09 -5.64
N GLY A 617 -39.41 30.60 -6.61
CA GLY A 617 -38.75 31.92 -6.57
C GLY A 617 -37.50 31.94 -5.69
N ILE A 618 -36.84 30.77 -5.47
CA ILE A 618 -35.59 30.63 -4.70
C ILE A 618 -34.42 30.46 -5.63
N ARG A 619 -33.37 31.27 -5.43
CA ARG A 619 -32.11 31.17 -6.16
C ARG A 619 -31.23 30.10 -5.53
N ALA A 620 -31.24 28.89 -6.09
CA ALA A 620 -30.40 27.81 -5.65
C ALA A 620 -29.18 27.63 -6.56
N GLN A 621 -28.00 27.54 -5.99
CA GLN A 621 -26.75 27.21 -6.66
C GLN A 621 -26.40 25.76 -6.40
N VAL A 622 -25.92 25.02 -7.41
CA VAL A 622 -25.47 23.64 -7.26
C VAL A 622 -23.96 23.57 -7.24
N VAL A 623 -23.43 22.93 -6.21
CA VAL A 623 -22.00 22.63 -6.06
C VAL A 623 -21.79 21.13 -6.20
N SER A 624 -20.96 20.71 -7.14
CA SER A 624 -20.40 19.34 -7.16
C SER A 624 -19.17 19.29 -6.26
N MET A 625 -19.13 18.33 -5.33
CA MET A 625 -18.01 18.15 -4.38
C MET A 625 -17.48 16.71 -4.45
N PRO A 626 -16.82 16.29 -5.53
CA PRO A 626 -16.34 14.93 -5.69
C PRO A 626 -15.20 14.56 -4.74
N CYS A 627 -14.38 15.51 -4.26
CA CYS A 627 -13.27 15.21 -3.35
C CYS A 627 -13.05 16.36 -2.35
N ARG A 628 -13.35 16.09 -1.09
CA ARG A 628 -13.19 17.09 -0.02
C ARG A 628 -11.74 17.44 0.23
N GLU A 629 -10.87 16.44 0.21
CA GLU A 629 -9.43 16.58 0.47
C GLU A 629 -8.78 17.56 -0.52
N TRP A 630 -9.12 17.46 -1.80
CA TRP A 630 -8.63 18.40 -2.83
C TRP A 630 -9.21 19.80 -2.67
N PHE A 631 -10.48 19.90 -2.26
CA PHE A 631 -11.11 21.20 -2.02
C PHE A 631 -10.52 21.91 -0.80
N ASP A 632 -10.30 21.18 0.29
CA ASP A 632 -9.73 21.72 1.52
C ASP A 632 -8.27 22.20 1.32
N ALA A 633 -7.56 21.63 0.36
CA ALA A 633 -6.21 22.05 -0.04
C ALA A 633 -6.18 23.33 -0.91
N GLN A 634 -7.34 23.81 -1.42
CA GLN A 634 -7.39 25.04 -2.20
C GLN A 634 -7.18 26.27 -1.32
N ASP A 635 -6.76 27.39 -1.96
CA ASP A 635 -6.67 28.66 -1.26
C ASP A 635 -8.05 29.14 -0.76
N GLN A 636 -8.04 30.03 0.24
CA GLN A 636 -9.26 30.51 0.87
C GLN A 636 -10.16 31.25 -0.12
N SER A 637 -9.59 31.98 -1.09
CA SER A 637 -10.35 32.75 -2.07
C SER A 637 -11.20 31.88 -2.96
N TYR A 638 -10.65 30.71 -3.40
CA TYR A 638 -11.42 29.74 -4.17
C TYR A 638 -12.49 29.05 -3.33
N ARG A 639 -12.13 28.67 -2.11
CA ARG A 639 -13.12 28.05 -1.20
C ARG A 639 -14.28 28.98 -0.91
N ASP A 640 -14.01 30.28 -0.76
CA ASP A 640 -15.05 31.31 -0.56
C ASP A 640 -15.85 31.59 -1.84
N GLU A 641 -15.27 31.41 -3.03
CA GLU A 641 -15.97 31.48 -4.31
C GLU A 641 -17.00 30.34 -4.45
N VAL A 642 -16.60 29.11 -4.15
CA VAL A 642 -17.44 27.91 -4.28
C VAL A 642 -18.49 27.83 -3.15
N LEU A 643 -18.08 28.17 -1.93
CA LEU A 643 -18.91 28.16 -0.72
C LEU A 643 -18.90 29.53 -0.04
N PRO A 644 -19.56 30.55 -0.62
CA PRO A 644 -19.54 31.92 -0.10
C PRO A 644 -19.93 31.96 1.38
N PRO A 645 -19.09 32.54 2.28
CA PRO A 645 -19.38 32.61 3.72
C PRO A 645 -20.70 33.38 4.04
N ALA A 646 -21.12 34.30 3.18
CA ALA A 646 -22.37 35.03 3.33
C ALA A 646 -23.61 34.15 3.17
N VAL A 647 -23.49 33.04 2.40
CA VAL A 647 -24.60 32.10 2.18
C VAL A 647 -24.56 31.00 3.24
N ARG A 648 -25.29 31.24 4.34
CA ARG A 648 -25.39 30.29 5.46
C ARG A 648 -26.37 29.14 5.21
N ALA A 649 -27.32 29.32 4.30
CA ALA A 649 -28.24 28.26 3.91
C ALA A 649 -27.53 27.26 2.98
N ARG A 650 -27.29 26.06 3.45
CA ARG A 650 -26.57 25.02 2.71
C ARG A 650 -27.21 23.66 2.94
N VAL A 651 -27.31 22.86 1.90
CA VAL A 651 -27.82 21.48 1.97
C VAL A 651 -26.80 20.56 1.32
N SER A 652 -26.31 19.56 2.05
CA SER A 652 -25.55 18.45 1.48
C SER A 652 -26.46 17.26 1.20
N VAL A 653 -26.19 16.53 0.11
CA VAL A 653 -26.87 15.27 -0.22
C VAL A 653 -25.86 14.20 -0.58
N GLU A 654 -25.84 13.13 0.22
CA GLU A 654 -24.98 11.96 0.07
C GLU A 654 -25.62 10.73 0.67
N ALA A 655 -25.68 9.64 -0.08
CA ALA A 655 -26.25 8.35 0.39
C ALA A 655 -25.26 7.62 1.34
N ALA A 656 -24.91 8.27 2.44
CA ALA A 656 -24.02 7.85 3.50
C ALA A 656 -24.40 8.57 4.80
N VAL A 657 -23.69 8.31 5.92
CA VAL A 657 -23.89 9.03 7.19
C VAL A 657 -23.53 10.53 7.06
N ALA A 658 -24.22 11.38 7.82
CA ALA A 658 -23.98 12.82 7.83
C ALA A 658 -22.62 13.24 8.43
N GLN A 659 -21.90 12.30 9.03
CA GLN A 659 -20.64 12.59 9.71
C GLN A 659 -19.64 13.30 8.78
N GLY A 660 -19.09 14.41 9.24
CA GLY A 660 -18.14 15.25 8.49
C GLY A 660 -18.80 16.35 7.66
N TRP A 661 -20.11 16.29 7.34
CA TRP A 661 -20.77 17.33 6.55
C TRP A 661 -21.04 18.61 7.33
N ARG A 662 -21.05 18.56 8.66
CA ARG A 662 -21.31 19.72 9.52
C ARG A 662 -20.35 20.88 9.23
N ASP A 663 -19.10 20.59 8.95
CA ASP A 663 -18.07 21.60 8.68
C ASP A 663 -18.31 22.33 7.35
N VAL A 664 -18.97 21.66 6.40
CA VAL A 664 -19.32 22.23 5.07
C VAL A 664 -20.62 23.00 5.11
N VAL A 665 -21.66 22.42 5.72
CA VAL A 665 -22.99 23.03 5.70
C VAL A 665 -23.20 24.08 6.80
N GLY A 666 -22.43 24.06 7.86
CA GLY A 666 -22.49 25.05 8.94
C GLY A 666 -23.69 24.89 9.88
N ASP A 667 -23.99 25.97 10.63
CA ASP A 667 -25.00 25.98 11.71
C ASP A 667 -26.45 26.01 11.22
N ALA A 668 -26.71 26.70 10.12
CA ALA A 668 -28.02 26.78 9.49
C ALA A 668 -28.28 25.62 8.51
N GLY A 669 -27.24 24.85 8.17
CA GLY A 669 -27.28 23.83 7.13
C GLY A 669 -28.08 22.57 7.50
N ARG A 670 -28.36 21.76 6.46
CA ARG A 670 -29.04 20.46 6.55
C ARG A 670 -28.26 19.45 5.73
N SER A 671 -28.34 18.17 6.16
CA SER A 671 -27.78 17.04 5.38
C SER A 671 -28.90 16.04 5.08
N ILE A 672 -29.01 15.64 3.83
CA ILE A 672 -29.81 14.51 3.40
C ILE A 672 -28.86 13.30 3.39
N SER A 673 -29.05 12.41 4.34
CA SER A 673 -28.11 11.32 4.70
C SER A 673 -28.87 10.06 5.15
N ILE A 674 -28.15 8.99 5.40
CA ILE A 674 -28.68 7.72 5.92
C ILE A 674 -27.97 7.40 7.23
N GLU A 675 -28.76 7.25 8.32
CA GLU A 675 -28.24 6.94 9.66
C GLU A 675 -28.58 5.51 10.10
N HIS A 676 -28.86 4.63 9.14
CA HIS A 676 -29.19 3.22 9.38
C HIS A 676 -28.79 2.37 8.16
N TYR A 677 -28.67 1.05 8.33
CA TYR A 677 -28.39 0.15 7.21
C TYR A 677 -29.55 0.13 6.21
N GLY A 678 -29.19 -0.21 4.95
CA GLY A 678 -30.12 -0.26 3.83
C GLY A 678 -31.03 -1.48 3.82
N ALA A 679 -31.56 -1.80 2.65
CA ALA A 679 -32.49 -2.93 2.43
C ALA A 679 -32.32 -3.51 1.02
N SER A 680 -32.80 -4.75 0.82
CA SER A 680 -32.84 -5.38 -0.50
C SER A 680 -34.12 -4.99 -1.25
N ALA A 681 -33.97 -4.21 -2.30
CA ALA A 681 -35.03 -3.85 -3.27
C ALA A 681 -34.35 -3.24 -4.52
N ASP A 682 -35.14 -2.87 -5.54
CA ASP A 682 -34.63 -1.98 -6.57
C ASP A 682 -34.19 -0.65 -5.98
N TYR A 683 -33.18 -0.03 -6.56
CA TYR A 683 -32.55 1.15 -5.97
C TYR A 683 -33.51 2.35 -5.85
N GLN A 684 -34.44 2.55 -6.81
CA GLN A 684 -35.40 3.64 -6.74
C GLN A 684 -36.28 3.50 -5.50
N THR A 685 -36.81 2.30 -5.25
CA THR A 685 -37.60 1.99 -4.05
C THR A 685 -36.79 2.26 -2.78
N ILE A 686 -35.51 1.87 -2.75
CA ILE A 686 -34.66 2.10 -1.57
C ILE A 686 -34.50 3.60 -1.32
N TYR A 687 -34.10 4.38 -2.33
CA TYR A 687 -33.92 5.83 -2.23
C TYR A 687 -35.20 6.53 -1.74
N GLU A 688 -36.36 6.14 -2.28
CA GLU A 688 -37.65 6.68 -1.83
C GLU A 688 -37.92 6.36 -0.34
N LYS A 689 -37.72 5.09 0.06
CA LYS A 689 -38.03 4.62 1.43
C LYS A 689 -37.08 5.21 2.49
N VAL A 690 -35.83 5.44 2.16
CA VAL A 690 -34.85 6.04 3.09
C VAL A 690 -34.89 7.58 3.04
N GLY A 691 -35.67 8.18 2.14
CA GLY A 691 -35.88 9.63 2.07
C GLY A 691 -34.73 10.39 1.40
N ILE A 692 -33.91 9.74 0.56
CA ILE A 692 -32.92 10.43 -0.28
C ILE A 692 -33.56 10.76 -1.62
N THR A 693 -34.30 11.88 -1.65
CA THR A 693 -35.11 12.28 -2.80
C THR A 693 -34.95 13.76 -3.11
N THR A 694 -35.32 14.16 -4.31
CA THR A 694 -35.40 15.58 -4.70
C THR A 694 -36.31 16.38 -3.78
N ASP A 695 -37.46 15.80 -3.35
CA ASP A 695 -38.39 16.42 -2.43
C ASP A 695 -37.72 16.72 -1.07
N ALA A 696 -36.97 15.77 -0.53
CA ALA A 696 -36.26 15.95 0.72
C ALA A 696 -35.18 17.07 0.62
N VAL A 697 -34.50 17.20 -0.53
CA VAL A 697 -33.52 18.28 -0.76
C VAL A 697 -34.23 19.63 -0.82
N VAL A 698 -35.38 19.74 -1.49
CA VAL A 698 -36.19 20.95 -1.54
C VAL A 698 -36.68 21.39 -0.15
N ASP A 699 -37.24 20.44 0.62
CA ASP A 699 -37.68 20.68 2.00
C ASP A 699 -36.54 21.13 2.92
N ALA A 700 -35.37 20.49 2.79
CA ALA A 700 -34.17 20.84 3.54
C ALA A 700 -33.66 22.25 3.16
N ALA A 701 -33.77 22.63 1.89
CA ALA A 701 -33.41 23.98 1.43
C ALA A 701 -34.30 25.05 2.07
N HIS A 702 -35.62 24.86 2.07
CA HIS A 702 -36.56 25.75 2.77
C HIS A 702 -36.25 25.87 4.27
N GLN A 703 -35.98 24.75 4.95
CA GLN A 703 -35.61 24.73 6.37
C GLN A 703 -34.29 25.46 6.63
N SER A 704 -33.28 25.24 5.77
CA SER A 704 -31.97 25.89 5.89
C SER A 704 -32.06 27.39 5.67
N ILE A 705 -32.83 27.84 4.67
CA ILE A 705 -33.07 29.27 4.42
C ILE A 705 -33.78 29.93 5.64
N ALA A 706 -34.79 29.27 6.20
CA ALA A 706 -35.48 29.75 7.39
C ALA A 706 -34.53 29.84 8.60
N ALA A 707 -33.67 28.87 8.80
CA ALA A 707 -32.67 28.87 9.88
C ALA A 707 -31.57 29.96 9.66
N ALA A 708 -31.19 30.21 8.44
CA ALA A 708 -30.19 31.25 8.10
C ALA A 708 -30.68 32.68 8.31
N ARG A 709 -32.00 32.90 8.22
CA ARG A 709 -32.67 34.22 8.42
C ARG A 709 -33.01 34.49 9.91
N GLY A 710 -33.06 33.46 10.74
CA GLY A 710 -33.29 33.56 12.19
C GLY A 710 -32.02 33.65 12.97
#